data_dacbc5025121d29a56a892f8d5d7388f
#
_entry.id   dacbc5025121d29a56a892f8d5d7388f
#
_cell.length_a   1.000
_cell.length_b   1.000
_cell.length_c   1.000
_cell.angle_alpha   90.00
_cell.angle_beta   90.00
_cell.angle_gamma   90.00
#
_symmetry.space_group_name_H-M   'P 1'
#
loop_
_entity.id
_entity.type
_entity.pdbx_description
1 polymer ?
#
loop_
_entity_poly.entity_id
_entity_poly.type
_entity_poly.pdbx_seq_one_letter_code
_entity_poly.pdbx_strand_id
1 'polypeptide(L)'
;MRSIIKKIGCIATSLVLGAGILAGCADTGTGTGKNTDNSFSMVATWTSSGLVNHYDSNTSCNAFDYFVVEGMWRYVRSTDEIFCQLAAELPTHADKPIEDYKDVMGEDAYDYYVENGAQTVPVTTGKIRENAKWQNGEDFTAKDVWAYYYIMHPTSSNYMAAVKVVDNKTVEFVWNPLKEPADTVKELLLAQDKSGTVKYDEFAAYVDPVYEIVMESPVNENPNLWGAFNRFSTDEQITELNITKNAFFSYSPSWYVATGPFKLETFSATQILLTKNEYYWNAENIGFERVKLYSSNDLNQTYSLITNGYVDYYDGFIQKDTLESMLASNSDLVNLKMYDPGAIGIVFNLENSLFTPGVRRAFQYIFNREEVTLAANPYATTSYYPLLGMAPSEAKTYMSEENFNALPKYSHDTAKAEELLKAEGWTKQNGSWYDSNGTQVRLAFGTPSTSDIASTAAEAAAAQLTDFGIAVDLLKSSNFYSNATADNCPYDIMLEWTDLNMSFSYPTGSYNQFSSVYSEWIHVERYPSDYADSQKAGNVKLVFNGLGDDTNTYEFADYINSFYSVDEEELTYLVDVFNTGLANLDLGIQFFQNVTASTLNVGKIKGVPLESYWSENRNVTYVPEAGTEDFFVVARTNLVYATNYLFIDGTYQPNS
;
A
#
# COMPACT_ATOMS: atom_id res chain seq x y z
N MET A 1 -21.53 -13.68 -43.55
CA MET A 1 -20.18 -13.95 -44.05
C MET A 1 -19.19 -12.79 -44.01
N ARG A 2 -19.58 -11.53 -44.20
CA ARG A 2 -18.64 -10.37 -44.06
C ARG A 2 -18.30 -9.96 -42.62
N SER A 3 -19.04 -10.38 -41.63
CA SER A 3 -18.81 -10.07 -40.20
C SER A 3 -17.79 -11.01 -39.52
N ILE A 4 -17.62 -12.22 -40.01
CA ILE A 4 -16.70 -13.23 -39.45
C ILE A 4 -15.26 -12.95 -39.88
N ILE A 5 -15.07 -12.41 -41.09
CA ILE A 5 -13.73 -12.10 -41.61
C ILE A 5 -13.07 -10.91 -40.88
N LYS A 6 -13.87 -9.96 -40.37
CA LYS A 6 -13.30 -8.84 -39.54
C LYS A 6 -12.83 -9.27 -38.15
N LYS A 7 -13.43 -10.31 -37.55
CA LYS A 7 -12.98 -10.81 -36.26
C LYS A 7 -11.71 -11.64 -36.36
N ILE A 8 -11.51 -12.35 -37.45
CA ILE A 8 -10.28 -13.13 -37.70
C ILE A 8 -9.10 -12.20 -38.04
N GLY A 9 -9.35 -11.06 -38.66
CA GLY A 9 -8.29 -10.08 -38.97
C GLY A 9 -7.71 -9.38 -37.72
N CYS A 10 -8.51 -9.18 -36.67
CA CYS A 10 -8.02 -8.57 -35.42
C CYS A 10 -7.21 -9.53 -34.58
N ILE A 11 -7.53 -10.83 -34.61
CA ILE A 11 -6.75 -11.86 -33.88
C ILE A 11 -5.39 -12.08 -34.55
N ALA A 12 -5.32 -12.00 -35.89
CA ALA A 12 -4.06 -12.14 -36.61
C ALA A 12 -3.12 -10.92 -36.43
N THR A 13 -3.67 -9.72 -36.20
CA THR A 13 -2.87 -8.49 -35.98
C THR A 13 -2.29 -8.46 -34.56
N SER A 14 -3.00 -8.94 -33.56
CA SER A 14 -2.49 -9.03 -32.20
C SER A 14 -1.41 -10.12 -32.03
N LEU A 15 -1.52 -11.21 -32.76
CA LEU A 15 -0.47 -12.25 -32.80
C LEU A 15 0.82 -11.78 -33.51
N VAL A 16 0.73 -10.87 -34.48
CA VAL A 16 1.90 -10.30 -35.16
C VAL A 16 2.59 -9.24 -34.31
N LEU A 17 1.85 -8.48 -33.49
CA LEU A 17 2.45 -7.54 -32.52
C LEU A 17 3.14 -8.26 -31.36
N GLY A 18 2.57 -9.35 -30.87
CA GLY A 18 3.23 -10.19 -29.85
C GLY A 18 4.53 -10.84 -30.36
N ALA A 19 4.56 -11.27 -31.60
CA ALA A 19 5.76 -11.82 -32.25
C ALA A 19 6.84 -10.76 -32.52
N GLY A 20 6.45 -9.47 -32.73
CA GLY A 20 7.38 -8.38 -32.95
C GLY A 20 8.16 -7.95 -31.69
N ILE A 21 7.55 -8.07 -30.51
CA ILE A 21 8.21 -7.80 -29.23
C ILE A 21 9.21 -8.93 -28.88
N LEU A 22 8.90 -10.17 -29.27
CA LEU A 22 9.77 -11.31 -29.05
C LEU A 22 10.98 -11.35 -29.99
N ALA A 23 10.91 -10.69 -31.15
CA ALA A 23 12.03 -10.66 -32.12
C ALA A 23 13.16 -9.68 -31.72
N GLY A 24 12.93 -8.79 -30.73
CA GLY A 24 13.97 -7.92 -30.16
C GLY A 24 14.78 -8.58 -29.04
N CYS A 25 14.26 -9.67 -28.44
CA CYS A 25 14.98 -10.48 -27.46
C CYS A 25 15.64 -11.65 -28.23
N ALA A 26 16.93 -11.53 -28.50
CA ALA A 26 17.71 -12.55 -29.17
C ALA A 26 18.00 -13.80 -28.31
N ASP A 27 17.03 -14.22 -27.52
CA ASP A 27 17.07 -15.48 -26.78
C ASP A 27 16.07 -16.46 -27.40
N THR A 28 16.55 -17.37 -28.23
CA THR A 28 15.76 -18.34 -29.00
C THR A 28 15.33 -19.56 -28.16
N GLY A 29 15.42 -19.49 -26.82
CA GLY A 29 14.93 -20.52 -25.94
C GLY A 29 13.39 -20.59 -25.95
N THR A 30 12.82 -21.75 -26.13
CA THR A 30 11.43 -22.02 -25.75
C THR A 30 11.37 -21.82 -24.24
N GLY A 31 10.68 -20.80 -23.74
CA GLY A 31 10.69 -20.37 -22.33
C GLY A 31 10.29 -21.43 -21.28
N THR A 32 10.23 -22.69 -21.64
CA THR A 32 10.01 -23.87 -20.79
C THR A 32 11.32 -24.57 -20.48
N GLY A 33 11.49 -25.04 -19.26
CA GLY A 33 12.67 -25.78 -18.82
C GLY A 33 13.59 -24.99 -17.89
N LYS A 34 14.81 -25.47 -17.72
CA LYS A 34 15.78 -24.95 -16.76
C LYS A 34 16.25 -23.52 -17.07
N ASN A 35 16.64 -22.80 -16.04
CA ASN A 35 17.20 -21.47 -16.13
C ASN A 35 18.67 -21.54 -16.62
N THR A 36 18.90 -21.30 -17.91
CA THR A 36 20.21 -21.47 -18.53
C THR A 36 21.07 -20.20 -18.54
N ASP A 37 20.49 -19.03 -18.25
CA ASP A 37 21.17 -17.73 -18.26
C ASP A 37 21.23 -17.07 -16.86
N ASN A 38 20.86 -17.80 -15.82
CA ASN A 38 20.81 -17.33 -14.44
C ASN A 38 20.04 -16.00 -14.27
N SER A 39 18.97 -15.81 -15.05
CA SER A 39 18.13 -14.61 -14.95
C SER A 39 16.84 -14.92 -14.21
N PHE A 40 16.32 -13.90 -13.51
CA PHE A 40 14.96 -13.85 -13.02
C PHE A 40 14.14 -12.88 -13.86
N SER A 41 12.91 -13.21 -14.16
CA SER A 41 12.05 -12.38 -15.00
C SER A 41 10.65 -12.20 -14.42
N MET A 42 10.13 -10.97 -14.53
CA MET A 42 8.76 -10.66 -14.12
C MET A 42 8.12 -9.60 -15.02
N VAL A 43 6.80 -9.49 -14.96
CA VAL A 43 6.06 -8.38 -15.57
C VAL A 43 6.02 -7.21 -14.59
N ALA A 44 6.23 -6.01 -15.12
CA ALA A 44 6.08 -4.76 -14.40
C ALA A 44 5.43 -3.70 -15.28
N THR A 45 4.92 -2.64 -14.70
CA THR A 45 4.33 -1.51 -15.42
C THR A 45 5.15 -0.25 -15.16
N TRP A 46 5.40 0.50 -16.23
CA TRP A 46 5.94 1.86 -16.16
C TRP A 46 5.42 2.67 -17.33
N THR A 47 5.29 3.97 -17.16
CA THR A 47 4.62 4.86 -18.11
C THR A 47 5.57 5.65 -18.99
N SER A 48 6.85 5.67 -18.66
CA SER A 48 7.85 6.54 -19.31
C SER A 48 8.66 5.79 -20.38
N SER A 49 8.91 6.47 -21.49
CA SER A 49 9.96 6.08 -22.45
C SER A 49 11.36 6.56 -22.01
N GLY A 50 11.46 7.28 -20.90
CA GLY A 50 12.68 7.81 -20.31
C GLY A 50 13.17 7.00 -19.11
N LEU A 51 14.13 7.55 -18.39
CA LEU A 51 14.69 6.93 -17.19
C LEU A 51 13.65 6.85 -16.07
N VAL A 52 13.68 5.77 -15.31
CA VAL A 52 12.90 5.61 -14.08
C VAL A 52 13.46 6.55 -13.02
N ASN A 53 12.59 7.35 -12.40
CA ASN A 53 12.95 8.18 -11.26
C ASN A 53 12.29 7.62 -10.02
N HIS A 54 13.04 7.33 -8.97
CA HIS A 54 12.55 6.78 -7.70
C HIS A 54 11.52 7.65 -7.00
N TYR A 55 11.48 8.95 -7.32
CA TYR A 55 10.69 9.96 -6.61
C TYR A 55 9.54 10.55 -7.44
N ASP A 56 9.47 10.21 -8.74
CA ASP A 56 8.40 10.68 -9.62
C ASP A 56 7.39 9.57 -9.85
N SER A 57 6.18 9.74 -9.30
CA SER A 57 5.08 8.78 -9.42
C SER A 57 4.68 8.49 -10.88
N ASN A 58 4.98 9.39 -11.82
CA ASN A 58 4.65 9.20 -13.24
C ASN A 58 5.71 8.39 -13.99
N THR A 59 6.93 8.30 -13.45
CA THR A 59 8.05 7.60 -14.08
C THR A 59 8.60 6.47 -13.21
N SER A 60 8.16 6.36 -11.95
CA SER A 60 8.59 5.30 -11.04
C SER A 60 8.12 3.92 -11.51
N CYS A 61 8.94 2.93 -11.21
CA CYS A 61 8.60 1.53 -11.38
C CYS A 61 8.90 0.79 -10.07
N ASN A 62 7.87 0.48 -9.30
CA ASN A 62 8.04 -0.16 -8.01
C ASN A 62 8.83 -1.46 -8.10
N ALA A 63 8.58 -2.28 -9.13
CA ALA A 63 9.32 -3.51 -9.34
C ALA A 63 10.83 -3.26 -9.57
N PHE A 64 11.20 -2.15 -10.22
CA PHE A 64 12.59 -1.74 -10.36
C PHE A 64 13.19 -1.37 -9.00
N ASP A 65 12.49 -0.52 -8.23
CA ASP A 65 12.97 -0.07 -6.93
C ASP A 65 13.25 -1.22 -5.96
N TYR A 66 12.45 -2.30 -6.00
CA TYR A 66 12.66 -3.46 -5.13
C TYR A 66 13.99 -4.17 -5.33
N PHE A 67 14.55 -4.11 -6.51
CA PHE A 67 15.83 -4.74 -6.83
C PHE A 67 17.02 -3.79 -6.75
N VAL A 68 16.78 -2.48 -6.78
CA VAL A 68 17.85 -1.48 -6.94
C VAL A 68 18.04 -0.62 -5.69
N VAL A 69 16.99 -0.45 -4.87
CA VAL A 69 16.97 0.48 -3.74
C VAL A 69 16.92 -0.25 -2.42
N GLU A 70 17.71 0.20 -1.47
CA GLU A 70 17.60 -0.19 -0.05
C GLU A 70 17.52 1.05 0.85
N GLY A 71 16.95 0.83 2.04
CA GLY A 71 17.07 1.71 3.20
C GLY A 71 17.92 1.08 4.29
N MET A 72 17.95 1.68 5.47
CA MET A 72 18.59 1.07 6.63
C MET A 72 17.88 -0.23 7.01
N TRP A 73 16.56 -0.16 7.11
CA TRP A 73 15.68 -1.29 7.43
C TRP A 73 14.58 -1.38 6.40
N ARG A 74 13.90 -2.51 6.34
CA ARG A 74 12.71 -2.70 5.51
C ARG A 74 11.63 -3.40 6.29
N TYR A 75 10.45 -2.84 6.24
CA TYR A 75 9.25 -3.47 6.76
C TYR A 75 8.60 -4.35 5.69
N VAL A 76 8.35 -5.59 6.03
CA VAL A 76 7.60 -6.54 5.19
C VAL A 76 6.17 -6.59 5.69
N ARG A 77 5.30 -5.88 5.02
CA ARG A 77 3.90 -5.67 5.39
C ARG A 77 3.13 -6.97 5.67
N SER A 78 3.33 -7.95 4.82
CA SER A 78 2.60 -9.22 4.90
C SER A 78 3.02 -10.10 6.06
N THR A 79 4.18 -9.85 6.68
CA THR A 79 4.70 -10.63 7.81
C THR A 79 4.77 -9.84 9.10
N ASP A 80 4.51 -8.54 9.04
CA ASP A 80 4.69 -7.62 10.18
C ASP A 80 6.11 -7.66 10.76
N GLU A 81 7.12 -7.81 9.89
CA GLU A 81 8.52 -7.94 10.29
C GLU A 81 9.37 -6.80 9.75
N ILE A 82 10.32 -6.36 10.55
CA ILE A 82 11.38 -5.45 10.13
C ILE A 82 12.67 -6.24 9.99
N PHE A 83 13.31 -6.15 8.83
CA PHE A 83 14.61 -6.75 8.59
C PHE A 83 15.67 -5.72 8.21
N CYS A 84 16.93 -6.05 8.51
CA CYS A 84 18.07 -5.17 8.23
C CYS A 84 18.50 -5.27 6.78
N GLN A 85 18.56 -4.13 6.09
CA GLN A 85 19.19 -4.00 4.77
C GLN A 85 20.59 -3.39 4.92
N LEU A 86 20.74 -2.07 4.82
CA LEU A 86 22.01 -1.38 5.03
C LEU A 86 22.42 -1.32 6.51
N ALA A 87 21.46 -1.49 7.42
CA ALA A 87 21.72 -1.59 8.84
C ALA A 87 22.35 -2.95 9.22
N ALA A 88 23.29 -2.94 10.14
CA ALA A 88 23.94 -4.14 10.69
C ALA A 88 23.06 -4.89 11.68
N GLU A 89 22.16 -4.18 12.37
CA GLU A 89 21.29 -4.69 13.44
C GLU A 89 19.98 -3.89 13.48
N LEU A 90 18.98 -4.39 14.19
CA LEU A 90 17.75 -3.63 14.45
C LEU A 90 18.06 -2.36 15.23
N PRO A 91 17.23 -1.31 15.14
CA PRO A 91 17.47 -0.06 15.82
C PRO A 91 17.42 -0.24 17.35
N THR A 92 18.10 0.64 18.07
CA THR A 92 18.04 0.67 19.53
C THR A 92 17.54 2.03 20.00
N HIS A 93 16.69 2.02 21.04
CA HIS A 93 16.05 3.22 21.57
C HIS A 93 16.59 3.56 22.94
N ALA A 94 16.79 4.85 23.21
CA ALA A 94 17.22 5.32 24.55
C ALA A 94 16.93 6.82 24.70
N ASP A 95 16.57 7.23 25.91
CA ASP A 95 16.55 8.64 26.29
C ASP A 95 17.97 9.14 26.53
N LYS A 96 18.31 10.29 25.95
CA LYS A 96 19.61 10.94 26.10
C LYS A 96 19.45 12.39 26.55
N PRO A 97 20.46 12.97 27.26
CA PRO A 97 20.39 14.37 27.64
C PRO A 97 20.19 15.27 26.42
N ILE A 98 19.22 16.17 26.49
CA ILE A 98 18.89 17.08 25.36
C ILE A 98 20.07 17.98 25.00
N GLU A 99 20.90 18.33 25.97
CA GLU A 99 22.11 19.16 25.78
C GLU A 99 23.08 18.59 24.74
N ASP A 100 23.16 17.25 24.65
CA ASP A 100 24.05 16.56 23.69
C ASP A 100 23.58 16.68 22.24
N TYR A 101 22.41 17.27 22.02
CA TYR A 101 21.77 17.38 20.70
C TYR A 101 21.48 18.83 20.30
N LYS A 102 21.83 19.81 21.12
CA LYS A 102 21.61 21.24 20.83
C LYS A 102 22.13 21.63 19.45
N ASP A 103 23.35 21.24 19.10
CA ASP A 103 24.00 21.60 17.84
C ASP A 103 23.28 21.06 16.60
N VAL A 104 22.66 19.87 16.71
CA VAL A 104 22.01 19.21 15.57
C VAL A 104 20.53 19.54 15.43
N MET A 105 19.87 19.99 16.48
CA MET A 105 18.49 20.47 16.41
C MET A 105 18.38 21.99 16.26
N GLY A 106 19.46 22.73 16.49
CA GLY A 106 19.48 24.20 16.48
C GLY A 106 19.02 24.84 17.77
N GLU A 107 19.43 26.09 17.98
CA GLU A 107 19.20 26.81 19.24
C GLU A 107 17.71 27.03 19.53
N ASP A 108 16.93 27.43 18.50
CA ASP A 108 15.49 27.67 18.64
C ASP A 108 14.71 26.43 19.06
N ALA A 109 15.03 25.26 18.47
CA ALA A 109 14.37 24.02 18.85
C ALA A 109 14.78 23.54 20.24
N TYR A 110 16.07 23.64 20.54
CA TYR A 110 16.57 23.32 21.87
C TYR A 110 15.89 24.16 22.95
N ASP A 111 15.86 25.49 22.76
CA ASP A 111 15.23 26.41 23.71
C ASP A 111 13.72 26.13 23.84
N TYR A 112 13.03 25.91 22.73
CA TYR A 112 11.60 25.56 22.74
C TYR A 112 11.32 24.29 23.54
N TYR A 113 12.08 23.21 23.31
CA TYR A 113 11.86 21.96 24.04
C TYR A 113 12.18 22.08 25.52
N VAL A 114 13.28 22.75 25.87
CA VAL A 114 13.67 23.01 27.26
C VAL A 114 12.66 23.89 28.00
N GLU A 115 12.17 24.94 27.39
CA GLU A 115 11.12 25.82 27.95
C GLU A 115 9.81 25.06 28.18
N ASN A 116 9.51 24.04 27.36
CA ASN A 116 8.36 23.17 27.53
C ASN A 116 8.65 21.92 28.40
N GLY A 117 9.78 21.90 29.11
CA GLY A 117 10.06 20.96 30.17
C GLY A 117 10.91 19.73 29.79
N ALA A 118 11.35 19.63 28.52
CA ALA A 118 12.20 18.53 28.11
C ALA A 118 13.60 18.61 28.76
N GLN A 119 14.04 17.53 29.36
CA GLN A 119 15.41 17.35 29.91
C GLN A 119 16.19 16.30 29.11
N THR A 120 15.47 15.40 28.46
CA THR A 120 15.99 14.35 27.59
C THR A 120 15.30 14.40 26.25
N VAL A 121 15.89 13.77 25.25
CA VAL A 121 15.28 13.49 23.96
C VAL A 121 15.30 12.00 23.69
N PRO A 122 14.20 11.44 23.17
CA PRO A 122 14.21 10.05 22.71
C PRO A 122 15.10 9.94 21.46
N VAL A 123 15.95 8.93 21.43
CA VAL A 123 16.91 8.72 20.33
C VAL A 123 16.84 7.28 19.86
N THR A 124 16.76 7.11 18.57
CA THR A 124 16.94 5.81 17.91
C THR A 124 18.30 5.77 17.24
N THR A 125 19.11 4.80 17.60
CA THR A 125 20.44 4.61 17.01
C THR A 125 20.41 3.52 15.96
N GLY A 126 20.91 3.86 14.76
CA GLY A 126 21.11 2.95 13.63
C GLY A 126 22.60 2.76 13.35
N LYS A 127 23.01 1.48 13.18
CA LYS A 127 24.37 1.13 12.77
C LYS A 127 24.38 0.59 11.35
N ILE A 128 25.21 1.16 10.51
CA ILE A 128 25.41 0.76 9.12
C ILE A 128 26.39 -0.40 9.06
N ARG A 129 26.14 -1.38 8.18
CA ARG A 129 27.07 -2.47 7.91
C ARG A 129 28.44 -1.94 7.46
N GLU A 130 29.53 -2.53 7.95
CA GLU A 130 30.87 -2.15 7.56
C GLU A 130 31.12 -2.28 6.05
N ASN A 131 30.48 -3.29 5.43
CA ASN A 131 30.59 -3.57 4.00
C ASN A 131 29.45 -2.99 3.16
N ALA A 132 28.61 -2.11 3.71
CA ALA A 132 27.60 -1.40 2.93
C ALA A 132 28.25 -0.44 1.93
N LYS A 133 27.90 -0.59 0.64
CA LYS A 133 28.48 0.16 -0.47
C LYS A 133 27.42 0.61 -1.46
N TRP A 134 27.71 1.70 -2.14
CA TRP A 134 27.05 2.09 -3.37
C TRP A 134 27.39 1.14 -4.52
N GLN A 135 26.54 1.09 -5.54
CA GLN A 135 26.74 0.25 -6.73
C GLN A 135 27.98 0.58 -7.54
N ASN A 136 28.62 1.71 -7.29
CA ASN A 136 29.93 2.10 -7.86
C ASN A 136 31.14 1.68 -6.99
N GLY A 137 30.90 1.00 -5.87
CA GLY A 137 31.91 0.49 -4.95
C GLY A 137 32.35 1.45 -3.86
N GLU A 138 31.84 2.68 -3.83
CA GLU A 138 32.11 3.63 -2.75
C GLU A 138 31.35 3.23 -1.46
N ASP A 139 31.88 3.65 -0.31
CA ASP A 139 31.27 3.30 0.97
C ASP A 139 29.96 4.07 1.18
N PHE A 140 28.92 3.36 1.65
CA PHE A 140 27.70 3.97 2.16
C PHE A 140 27.93 4.41 3.60
N THR A 141 27.52 5.62 3.93
CA THR A 141 27.84 6.27 5.21
C THR A 141 26.60 6.86 5.92
N ALA A 142 26.77 7.19 7.20
CA ALA A 142 25.74 7.89 7.98
C ALA A 142 25.40 9.28 7.41
N LYS A 143 26.32 9.91 6.65
CA LYS A 143 26.06 11.18 5.99
C LYS A 143 25.08 11.04 4.83
N ASP A 144 25.05 9.89 4.15
CA ASP A 144 24.06 9.60 3.10
C ASP A 144 22.66 9.44 3.70
N VAL A 145 22.55 8.76 4.83
CA VAL A 145 21.29 8.66 5.59
C VAL A 145 20.80 10.05 6.02
N TRP A 146 21.68 10.86 6.61
CA TRP A 146 21.40 12.22 6.99
C TRP A 146 20.91 13.06 5.79
N ALA A 147 21.58 12.96 4.65
CA ALA A 147 21.23 13.67 3.43
C ALA A 147 19.83 13.31 2.92
N TYR A 148 19.49 12.01 2.95
CA TYR A 148 18.15 11.54 2.59
C TYR A 148 17.07 12.20 3.43
N TYR A 149 17.21 12.19 4.75
CA TYR A 149 16.17 12.76 5.64
C TYR A 149 16.00 14.26 5.41
N TYR A 150 17.08 15.02 5.26
CA TYR A 150 16.97 16.46 5.05
C TYR A 150 16.44 16.84 3.67
N ILE A 151 16.72 16.09 2.60
CA ILE A 151 16.17 16.42 1.28
C ILE A 151 14.73 15.94 1.11
N MET A 152 14.37 14.80 1.72
CA MET A 152 13.04 14.21 1.55
C MET A 152 11.99 14.79 2.50
N HIS A 153 12.37 15.14 3.72
CA HIS A 153 11.49 15.49 4.81
C HIS A 153 11.80 16.86 5.47
N PRO A 154 12.06 17.92 4.72
CA PRO A 154 12.72 19.12 5.27
C PRO A 154 11.85 19.93 6.23
N THR A 155 10.57 20.09 5.93
CA THR A 155 9.70 20.99 6.68
C THR A 155 8.30 20.44 6.77
N SER A 156 7.81 20.04 7.65
CA SER A 156 6.53 19.57 8.12
C SER A 156 6.81 18.40 9.01
N SER A 157 6.99 18.74 10.08
CA SER A 157 6.54 18.48 11.42
C SER A 157 6.74 17.05 11.86
N ASN A 158 6.87 16.67 12.94
CA ASN A 158 6.54 16.69 14.29
C ASN A 158 7.08 15.51 15.11
N TYR A 159 7.43 14.35 14.51
CA TYR A 159 7.99 13.24 15.29
C TYR A 159 9.49 13.36 15.46
N MET A 160 10.19 13.83 14.45
CA MET A 160 11.64 13.90 14.43
C MET A 160 12.11 15.35 14.65
N ALA A 161 13.04 15.53 15.57
CA ALA A 161 13.64 16.84 15.86
C ALA A 161 14.94 17.05 15.08
N ALA A 162 15.72 15.97 14.86
CA ALA A 162 16.98 16.06 14.11
C ALA A 162 17.45 14.67 13.67
N VAL A 163 18.42 14.63 12.75
CA VAL A 163 19.24 13.45 12.46
C VAL A 163 20.71 13.80 12.70
N LYS A 164 21.41 13.00 13.51
CA LYS A 164 22.80 13.21 13.92
C LYS A 164 23.72 12.15 13.33
N VAL A 165 24.75 12.59 12.65
CA VAL A 165 25.86 11.74 12.24
C VAL A 165 26.82 11.62 13.42
N VAL A 166 26.92 10.43 14.02
CA VAL A 166 27.83 10.17 15.15
C VAL A 166 29.24 9.86 14.64
N ASP A 167 29.30 8.98 13.66
CA ASP A 167 30.49 8.62 12.89
C ASP A 167 30.09 8.12 11.49
N ASN A 168 31.02 7.63 10.71
CA ASN A 168 30.75 7.18 9.33
C ASN A 168 29.73 6.02 9.24
N LYS A 169 29.53 5.25 10.31
CA LYS A 169 28.69 4.06 10.33
C LYS A 169 27.57 4.12 11.37
N THR A 170 27.45 5.21 12.11
CA THR A 170 26.45 5.38 13.18
C THR A 170 25.65 6.66 12.93
N VAL A 171 24.34 6.51 12.85
CA VAL A 171 23.37 7.59 12.75
C VAL A 171 22.40 7.54 13.94
N GLU A 172 22.01 8.69 14.44
CA GLU A 172 20.99 8.86 15.46
C GLU A 172 19.81 9.68 14.95
N PHE A 173 18.62 9.14 15.10
CA PHE A 173 17.36 9.81 14.83
C PHE A 173 16.83 10.36 16.14
N VAL A 174 16.76 11.68 16.24
CA VAL A 174 16.33 12.40 17.45
C VAL A 174 14.84 12.71 17.31
N TRP A 175 14.04 12.18 18.21
CA TRP A 175 12.59 12.35 18.17
C TRP A 175 12.14 13.57 18.95
N ASN A 176 10.95 14.05 18.66
CA ASN A 176 10.33 15.18 19.35
C ASN A 176 10.04 14.79 20.82
N PRO A 177 10.69 15.42 21.82
CA PRO A 177 10.52 15.05 23.21
C PRO A 177 9.15 15.39 23.80
N LEU A 178 8.39 16.27 23.13
CA LEU A 178 7.03 16.64 23.56
C LEU A 178 5.96 15.77 22.92
N LYS A 179 6.35 14.97 21.93
CA LYS A 179 5.45 14.06 21.20
C LYS A 179 6.22 12.84 20.68
N GLU A 180 6.56 11.98 21.60
CA GLU A 180 7.31 10.78 21.28
C GLU A 180 6.40 9.69 20.67
N PRO A 181 6.72 9.14 19.48
CA PRO A 181 6.05 7.94 19.00
C PRO A 181 6.46 6.71 19.84
N ALA A 182 5.59 5.71 19.90
CA ALA A 182 5.95 4.39 20.43
C ALA A 182 7.13 3.78 19.62
N ASP A 183 7.93 2.93 20.25
CA ASP A 183 9.12 2.36 19.61
C ASP A 183 8.81 1.60 18.33
N THR A 184 7.72 0.84 18.31
CA THR A 184 7.22 0.15 17.11
C THR A 184 6.90 1.13 15.96
N VAL A 185 6.37 2.30 16.27
CA VAL A 185 6.08 3.36 15.28
C VAL A 185 7.38 4.00 14.78
N LYS A 186 8.35 4.25 15.67
CA LYS A 186 9.69 4.74 15.27
C LYS A 186 10.32 3.78 14.28
N GLU A 187 10.28 2.48 14.56
CA GLU A 187 10.81 1.43 13.69
C GLU A 187 10.11 1.39 12.33
N LEU A 188 8.77 1.45 12.32
CA LEU A 188 7.99 1.46 11.08
C LEU A 188 8.28 2.70 10.21
N LEU A 189 8.42 3.88 10.83
CA LEU A 189 8.79 5.10 10.11
C LEU A 189 10.19 4.99 9.49
N LEU A 190 11.15 4.46 10.23
CA LEU A 190 12.52 4.26 9.76
C LEU A 190 12.62 3.16 8.70
N ALA A 191 11.77 2.15 8.74
CA ALA A 191 11.75 1.06 7.77
C ALA A 191 11.10 1.42 6.41
N GLN A 192 10.63 2.65 6.25
CA GLN A 192 10.10 3.18 4.98
C GLN A 192 11.15 4.00 4.21
N ASP A 193 12.33 4.21 4.79
CA ASP A 193 13.36 5.02 4.17
C ASP A 193 13.93 4.38 2.88
N LYS A 194 14.41 5.24 2.00
CA LYS A 194 15.13 4.87 0.78
C LYS A 194 16.50 5.55 0.78
N SER A 195 17.16 5.58 1.93
CA SER A 195 18.43 6.32 2.12
C SER A 195 19.53 5.87 1.15
N GLY A 196 19.47 4.62 0.67
CA GLY A 196 20.33 4.12 -0.38
C GLY A 196 20.10 4.69 -1.78
N THR A 197 19.41 5.82 -1.90
CA THR A 197 19.19 6.56 -3.17
C THR A 197 19.74 7.97 -3.15
N VAL A 198 20.18 8.49 -1.99
CA VAL A 198 20.69 9.86 -1.84
C VAL A 198 22.14 9.82 -1.38
N LYS A 199 23.07 9.82 -2.33
CA LYS A 199 24.49 9.89 -2.06
C LYS A 199 24.88 11.34 -1.76
N TYR A 200 25.29 11.64 -0.53
CA TYR A 200 25.56 13.02 -0.11
C TYR A 200 26.54 13.76 -1.02
N ASP A 201 27.69 13.14 -1.34
CA ASP A 201 28.72 13.79 -2.17
C ASP A 201 28.22 14.22 -3.55
N GLU A 202 27.20 13.53 -4.08
CA GLU A 202 26.61 13.85 -5.37
C GLU A 202 25.51 14.91 -5.25
N PHE A 203 24.76 14.86 -4.15
CA PHE A 203 23.59 15.70 -3.94
C PHE A 203 23.78 16.85 -2.95
N ALA A 204 25.00 17.09 -2.45
CA ALA A 204 25.29 18.15 -1.48
C ALA A 204 24.77 19.52 -1.90
N ALA A 205 24.84 19.86 -3.20
CA ALA A 205 24.33 21.12 -3.74
C ALA A 205 22.80 21.32 -3.56
N TYR A 206 22.07 20.25 -3.33
CA TYR A 206 20.62 20.27 -3.04
C TYR A 206 20.34 20.11 -1.55
N VAL A 207 21.09 19.26 -0.87
CA VAL A 207 20.88 18.92 0.54
C VAL A 207 21.27 20.06 1.47
N ASP A 208 22.45 20.67 1.24
CA ASP A 208 22.98 21.70 2.14
C ASP A 208 22.08 22.95 2.22
N PRO A 209 21.58 23.53 1.10
CA PRO A 209 20.62 24.63 1.17
C PRO A 209 19.33 24.27 1.90
N VAL A 210 18.82 23.05 1.71
CA VAL A 210 17.63 22.59 2.42
C VAL A 210 17.89 22.46 3.93
N TYR A 211 19.04 21.92 4.31
CA TYR A 211 19.45 21.84 5.70
C TYR A 211 19.53 23.22 6.36
N GLU A 212 20.12 24.20 5.68
CA GLU A 212 20.21 25.60 6.18
C GLU A 212 18.80 26.18 6.42
N ILE A 213 17.88 26.00 5.46
CA ILE A 213 16.48 26.44 5.63
C ILE A 213 15.82 25.78 6.85
N VAL A 214 16.01 24.45 7.00
CA VAL A 214 15.46 23.72 8.15
C VAL A 214 16.00 24.29 9.47
N MET A 215 17.30 24.56 9.54
CA MET A 215 17.93 25.08 10.77
C MET A 215 17.53 26.51 11.09
N GLU A 216 17.20 27.32 10.09
CA GLU A 216 16.70 28.69 10.26
C GLU A 216 15.19 28.75 10.54
N SER A 217 14.45 27.68 10.27
CA SER A 217 12.99 27.66 10.48
C SER A 217 12.66 27.45 11.96
N PRO A 218 11.70 28.23 12.52
CA PRO A 218 11.28 28.05 13.91
C PRO A 218 10.60 26.69 14.11
N VAL A 219 10.53 26.25 15.35
CA VAL A 219 9.76 25.06 15.72
C VAL A 219 8.28 25.32 15.50
N ASN A 220 7.58 24.34 14.99
CA ASN A 220 6.14 24.38 14.89
C ASN A 220 5.53 24.15 16.28
N GLU A 221 4.87 25.13 16.81
CA GLU A 221 4.23 25.10 18.13
C GLU A 221 2.96 24.23 18.14
N ASN A 222 2.46 23.80 16.97
CA ASN A 222 1.32 22.91 16.90
C ASN A 222 1.77 21.44 17.12
N PRO A 223 1.53 20.86 18.31
CA PRO A 223 1.99 19.52 18.65
C PRO A 223 1.32 18.40 17.84
N ASN A 224 0.38 18.73 16.97
CA ASN A 224 -0.46 17.79 16.25
C ASN A 224 -0.16 17.71 14.76
N LEU A 225 0.79 18.48 14.29
CA LEU A 225 1.28 18.36 12.92
C LEU A 225 2.34 17.25 12.83
N TRP A 226 2.26 16.45 11.79
CA TRP A 226 3.08 15.26 11.58
C TRP A 226 4.08 15.48 10.43
N GLY A 227 5.32 14.97 10.57
CA GLY A 227 6.38 15.04 9.54
C GLY A 227 7.77 14.86 10.15
N ALA A 228 8.84 14.92 9.34
CA ALA A 228 10.16 14.53 9.79
C ALA A 228 10.82 15.50 10.76
N PHE A 229 10.66 16.81 10.55
CA PHE A 229 11.25 17.83 11.42
C PHE A 229 10.17 18.81 11.87
N ASN A 230 10.02 19.01 13.15
CA ASN A 230 9.01 19.93 13.72
C ASN A 230 9.37 21.41 13.47
N ARG A 231 9.40 21.81 12.20
CA ARG A 231 9.80 23.13 11.73
C ARG A 231 8.71 23.80 10.92
N PHE A 232 8.62 25.11 11.03
CA PHE A 232 7.70 25.94 10.27
C PHE A 232 8.47 26.94 9.42
N SER A 233 8.35 26.83 8.10
CA SER A 233 9.04 27.73 7.17
C SER A 233 8.13 28.86 6.70
N THR A 234 8.72 30.02 6.42
CA THR A 234 8.02 31.13 5.78
C THR A 234 7.66 30.78 4.33
N ASP A 235 6.70 31.50 3.74
CA ASP A 235 6.32 31.32 2.31
C ASP A 235 7.52 31.45 1.37
N GLU A 236 8.47 32.34 1.69
CA GLU A 236 9.69 32.54 0.92
C GLU A 236 10.61 31.30 1.02
N GLN A 237 10.83 30.80 2.22
CA GLN A 237 11.60 29.57 2.46
C GLN A 237 10.93 28.34 1.81
N ILE A 238 9.61 28.21 1.91
CA ILE A 238 8.85 27.13 1.25
C ILE A 238 9.02 27.21 -0.27
N THR A 239 9.01 28.41 -0.85
CA THR A 239 9.23 28.62 -2.27
C THR A 239 10.64 28.16 -2.68
N GLU A 240 11.66 28.53 -1.92
CA GLU A 240 13.06 28.14 -2.17
C GLU A 240 13.25 26.62 -2.02
N LEU A 241 12.68 26.02 -0.97
CA LEU A 241 12.63 24.58 -0.78
C LEU A 241 12.03 23.86 -1.98
N ASN A 242 10.88 24.32 -2.46
CA ASN A 242 10.19 23.69 -3.59
C ASN A 242 11.01 23.78 -4.88
N ILE A 243 11.71 24.90 -5.12
CA ILE A 243 12.63 25.05 -6.25
C ILE A 243 13.76 24.04 -6.15
N THR A 244 14.40 23.92 -4.99
CA THR A 244 15.52 23.00 -4.75
C THR A 244 15.07 21.54 -4.84
N LYS A 245 13.95 21.17 -4.23
CA LYS A 245 13.39 19.83 -4.31
C LYS A 245 12.97 19.46 -5.72
N ASN A 246 12.34 20.37 -6.45
CA ASN A 246 11.97 20.12 -7.85
C ASN A 246 13.22 19.93 -8.74
N ALA A 247 14.29 20.66 -8.48
CA ALA A 247 15.56 20.46 -9.18
C ALA A 247 16.18 19.09 -8.85
N PHE A 248 16.17 18.69 -7.58
CA PHE A 248 16.59 17.35 -7.15
C PHE A 248 15.73 16.25 -7.78
N PHE A 249 14.38 16.35 -7.72
CA PHE A 249 13.49 15.35 -8.32
C PHE A 249 13.57 15.30 -9.85
N SER A 250 13.94 16.41 -10.48
CA SER A 250 14.16 16.47 -11.93
C SER A 250 15.56 16.02 -12.33
N TYR A 251 16.45 15.79 -11.37
CA TYR A 251 17.78 15.27 -11.66
C TYR A 251 17.65 13.88 -12.26
N SER A 252 18.03 13.77 -13.50
CA SER A 252 17.96 12.53 -14.29
C SER A 252 19.37 12.14 -14.71
N PRO A 253 20.14 11.50 -13.83
CA PRO A 253 21.43 11.00 -14.20
C PRO A 253 21.28 9.91 -15.26
N SER A 254 22.25 9.79 -16.16
CA SER A 254 22.27 8.70 -17.16
C SER A 254 22.51 7.31 -16.56
N TRP A 255 22.44 7.19 -15.26
CA TRP A 255 22.66 5.98 -14.49
C TRP A 255 21.89 6.07 -13.17
N TYR A 256 21.56 4.94 -12.61
CA TYR A 256 21.06 4.84 -11.25
C TYR A 256 22.17 4.29 -10.37
N VAL A 257 22.71 5.08 -9.47
CA VAL A 257 23.59 4.60 -8.41
C VAL A 257 22.78 4.53 -7.14
N ALA A 258 22.49 3.33 -6.71
CA ALA A 258 21.79 3.03 -5.48
C ALA A 258 22.59 1.95 -4.73
N THR A 259 21.98 1.27 -3.78
CA THR A 259 22.67 0.33 -2.88
C THR A 259 22.19 -1.11 -3.01
N GLY A 260 21.09 -1.35 -3.71
CA GLY A 260 20.44 -2.65 -3.77
C GLY A 260 21.19 -3.77 -4.49
N PRO A 261 20.66 -4.99 -4.46
CA PRO A 261 21.33 -6.20 -4.97
C PRO A 261 21.54 -6.22 -6.48
N PHE A 262 20.80 -5.42 -7.24
CA PHE A 262 20.93 -5.32 -8.69
C PHE A 262 21.09 -3.86 -9.12
N LYS A 263 21.77 -3.63 -10.25
CA LYS A 263 21.99 -2.32 -10.86
C LYS A 263 21.49 -2.29 -12.29
N LEU A 264 21.10 -1.11 -12.77
CA LEU A 264 20.59 -0.92 -14.12
C LEU A 264 21.65 -1.23 -15.16
N GLU A 265 21.37 -2.13 -16.10
CA GLU A 265 22.18 -2.39 -17.28
C GLU A 265 21.60 -1.69 -18.51
N THR A 266 20.29 -1.90 -18.81
CA THR A 266 19.62 -1.23 -19.92
C THR A 266 18.16 -0.92 -19.56
N PHE A 267 17.65 0.17 -20.16
CA PHE A 267 16.28 0.60 -20.05
C PHE A 267 15.67 0.83 -21.43
N SER A 268 14.46 0.33 -21.64
CA SER A 268 13.65 0.59 -22.83
C SER A 268 12.16 0.68 -22.47
N ALA A 269 11.32 1.08 -23.40
CA ALA A 269 9.87 1.12 -23.19
C ALA A 269 9.24 -0.27 -22.96
N THR A 270 9.93 -1.34 -23.33
CA THR A 270 9.40 -2.72 -23.26
C THR A 270 10.13 -3.61 -22.27
N GLN A 271 11.33 -3.23 -21.85
CA GLN A 271 12.17 -4.04 -20.95
C GLN A 271 13.13 -3.17 -20.15
N ILE A 272 13.25 -3.50 -18.87
CA ILE A 272 14.37 -3.08 -18.02
C ILE A 272 15.22 -4.31 -17.75
N LEU A 273 16.51 -4.19 -17.97
CA LEU A 273 17.50 -5.21 -17.65
C LEU A 273 18.39 -4.73 -16.52
N LEU A 274 18.42 -5.52 -15.45
CA LEU A 274 19.29 -5.30 -14.31
C LEU A 274 20.36 -6.40 -14.28
N THR A 275 21.55 -6.04 -13.83
CA THR A 275 22.65 -6.98 -13.57
C THR A 275 23.00 -6.98 -12.09
N LYS A 276 23.50 -8.10 -11.59
CA LYS A 276 23.92 -8.26 -10.21
C LYS A 276 24.93 -7.18 -9.79
N ASN A 277 24.71 -6.62 -8.60
CA ASN A 277 25.65 -5.66 -8.00
C ASN A 277 26.75 -6.43 -7.26
N GLU A 278 27.95 -6.40 -7.80
CA GLU A 278 29.12 -7.05 -7.21
C GLU A 278 29.60 -6.43 -5.89
N TYR A 279 29.18 -5.20 -5.61
CA TYR A 279 29.50 -4.47 -4.36
C TYR A 279 28.42 -4.63 -3.29
N TYR A 280 27.35 -5.37 -3.60
CA TYR A 280 26.25 -5.57 -2.65
C TYR A 280 26.77 -6.29 -1.40
N TRP A 281 26.35 -5.82 -0.23
CA TRP A 281 26.84 -6.33 1.05
C TRP A 281 26.63 -7.84 1.26
N ASN A 282 25.66 -8.45 0.56
CA ASN A 282 25.32 -9.87 0.59
C ASN A 282 25.35 -10.51 -0.82
N ALA A 283 26.21 -10.04 -1.70
CA ALA A 283 26.27 -10.48 -3.09
C ALA A 283 26.50 -12.00 -3.24
N GLU A 284 27.18 -12.64 -2.30
CA GLU A 284 27.45 -14.08 -2.32
C GLU A 284 26.18 -14.95 -2.25
N ASN A 285 25.11 -14.47 -1.59
CA ASN A 285 23.84 -15.16 -1.48
C ASN A 285 22.91 -14.94 -2.68
N ILE A 286 23.17 -13.93 -3.51
CA ILE A 286 22.36 -13.66 -4.70
C ILE A 286 22.72 -14.66 -5.80
N GLY A 287 21.83 -15.58 -6.08
CA GLY A 287 22.06 -16.64 -7.09
C GLY A 287 21.83 -16.21 -8.53
N PHE A 288 21.02 -15.18 -8.76
CA PHE A 288 20.72 -14.68 -10.09
C PHE A 288 21.72 -13.63 -10.54
N GLU A 289 22.16 -13.72 -11.81
CA GLU A 289 23.07 -12.75 -12.43
C GLU A 289 22.32 -11.56 -13.03
N ARG A 290 21.04 -11.71 -13.36
CA ARG A 290 20.20 -10.70 -14.01
C ARG A 290 18.76 -10.74 -13.54
N VAL A 291 18.12 -9.56 -13.59
CA VAL A 291 16.67 -9.40 -13.48
C VAL A 291 16.14 -8.76 -14.75
N LYS A 292 15.11 -9.35 -15.36
CA LYS A 292 14.43 -8.87 -16.56
C LYS A 292 13.02 -8.44 -16.21
N LEU A 293 12.72 -7.15 -16.30
CA LEU A 293 11.37 -6.62 -16.13
C LEU A 293 10.76 -6.41 -17.51
N TYR A 294 9.62 -7.01 -17.79
CA TYR A 294 8.89 -6.84 -19.05
C TYR A 294 7.71 -5.91 -18.84
N SER A 295 7.59 -4.88 -19.68
CA SER A 295 6.42 -3.99 -19.65
C SER A 295 5.23 -4.68 -20.31
N SER A 296 4.12 -4.78 -19.59
CA SER A 296 2.85 -5.21 -20.16
C SER A 296 1.69 -4.51 -19.44
N ASN A 297 0.84 -3.84 -20.23
CA ASN A 297 -0.42 -3.26 -19.79
C ASN A 297 -1.63 -4.07 -20.33
N ASP A 298 -1.39 -5.23 -20.94
CA ASP A 298 -2.39 -6.14 -21.49
C ASP A 298 -2.31 -7.50 -20.79
N LEU A 299 -3.39 -7.90 -20.13
CA LEU A 299 -3.45 -9.15 -19.38
C LEU A 299 -3.26 -10.39 -20.26
N ASN A 300 -3.77 -10.39 -21.51
CA ASN A 300 -3.60 -11.53 -22.40
C ASN A 300 -2.13 -11.67 -22.82
N GLN A 301 -1.44 -10.56 -23.06
CA GLN A 301 0.00 -10.56 -23.30
C GLN A 301 0.75 -11.08 -22.09
N THR A 302 0.42 -10.58 -20.89
CA THR A 302 1.00 -11.03 -19.62
C THR A 302 0.84 -12.55 -19.44
N TYR A 303 -0.38 -13.06 -19.57
CA TYR A 303 -0.65 -14.49 -19.44
C TYR A 303 0.08 -15.34 -20.48
N SER A 304 0.23 -14.81 -21.70
CA SER A 304 1.01 -15.46 -22.75
C SER A 304 2.51 -15.54 -22.39
N LEU A 305 3.08 -14.48 -21.86
CA LEU A 305 4.48 -14.45 -21.42
C LEU A 305 4.74 -15.47 -20.30
N ILE A 306 3.83 -15.57 -19.32
CA ILE A 306 3.92 -16.52 -18.21
C ILE A 306 3.77 -17.95 -18.72
N THR A 307 2.72 -18.23 -19.50
CA THR A 307 2.41 -19.57 -19.99
C THR A 307 3.53 -20.15 -20.86
N ASN A 308 4.17 -19.29 -21.66
CA ASN A 308 5.29 -19.68 -22.52
C ASN A 308 6.64 -19.69 -21.78
N GLY A 309 6.67 -19.37 -20.47
CA GLY A 309 7.86 -19.40 -19.63
C GLY A 309 8.87 -18.29 -19.92
N TYR A 310 8.45 -17.16 -20.51
CA TYR A 310 9.28 -15.95 -20.63
C TYR A 310 9.34 -15.14 -19.35
N VAL A 311 8.35 -15.33 -18.46
CA VAL A 311 8.24 -14.70 -17.14
C VAL A 311 8.26 -15.79 -16.09
N ASP A 312 9.11 -15.61 -15.09
CA ASP A 312 9.35 -16.58 -14.01
C ASP A 312 8.47 -16.29 -12.78
N TYR A 313 8.05 -15.03 -12.62
CA TYR A 313 7.25 -14.57 -11.50
C TYR A 313 6.21 -13.55 -11.95
N TYR A 314 5.00 -13.73 -11.50
CA TYR A 314 3.91 -12.76 -11.68
C TYR A 314 3.15 -12.57 -10.37
N ASP A 315 3.11 -11.34 -9.91
CA ASP A 315 2.36 -10.93 -8.73
C ASP A 315 1.03 -10.33 -9.20
N GLY A 316 -0.01 -11.13 -9.16
CA GLY A 316 -1.32 -10.68 -9.59
C GLY A 316 -2.34 -11.82 -9.66
N PHE A 317 -3.59 -11.42 -9.49
CA PHE A 317 -4.73 -12.31 -9.60
C PHE A 317 -4.93 -12.75 -11.05
N ILE A 318 -5.20 -14.04 -11.26
CA ILE A 318 -5.57 -14.61 -12.54
C ILE A 318 -6.91 -15.31 -12.37
N GLN A 319 -7.87 -14.97 -13.23
CA GLN A 319 -9.19 -15.59 -13.22
C GLN A 319 -9.09 -17.13 -13.30
N LYS A 320 -9.94 -17.82 -12.56
CA LYS A 320 -9.85 -19.27 -12.33
C LYS A 320 -9.68 -20.08 -13.63
N ASP A 321 -10.57 -19.90 -14.61
CA ASP A 321 -10.54 -20.68 -15.85
C ASP A 321 -9.28 -20.41 -16.67
N THR A 322 -8.80 -19.17 -16.66
CA THR A 322 -7.54 -18.76 -17.29
C THR A 322 -6.36 -19.42 -16.60
N LEU A 323 -6.31 -19.34 -15.26
CA LEU A 323 -5.25 -19.97 -14.46
C LEU A 323 -5.19 -21.48 -14.69
N GLU A 324 -6.33 -22.18 -14.65
CA GLU A 324 -6.41 -23.62 -14.89
C GLU A 324 -5.88 -23.97 -16.30
N SER A 325 -6.22 -23.18 -17.32
CA SER A 325 -5.70 -23.33 -18.67
C SER A 325 -4.19 -23.12 -18.76
N MET A 326 -3.65 -22.11 -18.06
CA MET A 326 -2.21 -21.82 -18.01
C MET A 326 -1.45 -22.96 -17.33
N LEU A 327 -1.93 -23.43 -16.18
CA LEU A 327 -1.32 -24.54 -15.43
C LEU A 327 -1.39 -25.87 -16.22
N ALA A 328 -2.44 -26.09 -17.01
CA ALA A 328 -2.54 -27.23 -17.91
C ALA A 328 -1.55 -27.15 -19.09
N SER A 329 -1.26 -25.93 -19.56
CA SER A 329 -0.39 -25.68 -20.71
C SER A 329 1.10 -25.70 -20.35
N ASN A 330 1.45 -25.36 -19.11
CA ASN A 330 2.83 -25.35 -18.62
C ASN A 330 2.93 -26.04 -17.26
N SER A 331 3.58 -27.22 -17.25
CA SER A 331 3.74 -28.05 -16.05
C SER A 331 4.68 -27.45 -15.01
N ASP A 332 5.49 -26.46 -15.37
CA ASP A 332 6.46 -25.82 -14.48
C ASP A 332 5.84 -24.64 -13.71
N LEU A 333 4.59 -24.27 -14.02
CA LEU A 333 3.90 -23.21 -13.29
C LEU A 333 3.24 -23.74 -12.01
N VAL A 334 3.37 -22.93 -10.96
CA VAL A 334 2.60 -23.05 -9.72
C VAL A 334 1.95 -21.70 -9.39
N ASN A 335 0.79 -21.74 -8.73
CA ASN A 335 0.12 -20.54 -8.25
C ASN A 335 -0.12 -20.68 -6.75
N LEU A 336 0.46 -19.79 -5.99
CA LEU A 336 0.36 -19.73 -4.53
C LEU A 336 -0.51 -18.53 -4.14
N LYS A 337 -1.49 -18.78 -3.29
CA LYS A 337 -2.42 -17.76 -2.79
C LYS A 337 -2.37 -17.69 -1.29
N MET A 338 -2.53 -16.49 -0.74
CA MET A 338 -2.64 -16.24 0.68
C MET A 338 -3.59 -15.08 0.97
N TYR A 339 -3.93 -14.87 2.22
CA TYR A 339 -4.68 -13.70 2.64
C TYR A 339 -3.94 -12.41 2.28
N ASP A 340 -4.71 -11.49 1.71
CA ASP A 340 -4.39 -10.09 1.58
C ASP A 340 -5.12 -9.36 2.71
N PRO A 341 -4.50 -8.44 3.46
CA PRO A 341 -5.23 -7.63 4.43
C PRO A 341 -6.30 -6.74 3.79
N GLY A 342 -6.26 -6.54 2.49
CA GLY A 342 -7.24 -5.73 1.76
C GLY A 342 -8.63 -6.35 1.70
N ALA A 343 -9.65 -5.50 1.73
CA ALA A 343 -11.04 -5.89 1.58
C ALA A 343 -11.72 -5.09 0.47
N ILE A 344 -12.69 -5.70 -0.19
CA ILE A 344 -13.46 -5.09 -1.29
C ILE A 344 -14.91 -4.93 -0.88
N GLY A 345 -15.50 -3.79 -1.24
CA GLY A 345 -16.89 -3.52 -0.90
C GLY A 345 -17.45 -2.25 -1.52
N ILE A 346 -18.64 -1.90 -1.11
CA ILE A 346 -19.33 -0.66 -1.49
C ILE A 346 -19.11 0.40 -0.42
N VAL A 347 -18.82 1.62 -0.85
CA VAL A 347 -18.85 2.83 -0.04
C VAL A 347 -19.98 3.72 -0.54
N PHE A 348 -20.73 4.33 0.39
CA PHE A 348 -21.80 5.27 0.08
C PHE A 348 -21.26 6.69 -0.07
N ASN A 349 -21.74 7.42 -1.06
CA ASN A 349 -21.61 8.88 -1.09
C ASN A 349 -22.64 9.49 -0.12
N LEU A 350 -22.18 9.94 1.04
CA LEU A 350 -23.07 10.43 2.11
C LEU A 350 -23.55 11.87 1.90
N GLU A 351 -23.07 12.58 0.88
CA GLU A 351 -23.66 13.83 0.41
C GLU A 351 -25.00 13.58 -0.28
N ASN A 352 -25.22 12.37 -0.78
CA ASN A 352 -26.53 11.99 -1.32
C ASN A 352 -27.50 11.71 -0.16
N SER A 353 -28.48 12.60 0.00
CA SER A 353 -29.51 12.52 1.05
C SER A 353 -30.38 11.26 1.01
N LEU A 354 -30.27 10.46 -0.07
CA LEU A 354 -30.95 9.17 -0.20
C LEU A 354 -30.46 8.17 0.88
N PHE A 355 -29.18 8.26 1.26
CA PHE A 355 -28.53 7.30 2.15
C PHE A 355 -28.65 7.68 3.63
N THR A 356 -29.91 7.74 4.12
CA THR A 356 -30.15 7.83 5.57
C THR A 356 -29.56 6.62 6.30
N PRO A 357 -29.31 6.69 7.63
CA PRO A 357 -28.84 5.52 8.38
C PRO A 357 -29.71 4.27 8.19
N GLY A 358 -31.03 4.42 8.13
CA GLY A 358 -31.97 3.32 7.91
C GLY A 358 -31.86 2.72 6.50
N VAL A 359 -31.66 3.57 5.47
CA VAL A 359 -31.42 3.10 4.08
C VAL A 359 -30.09 2.36 4.00
N ARG A 360 -28.99 2.90 4.56
CA ARG A 360 -27.70 2.18 4.58
C ARG A 360 -27.81 0.83 5.28
N ARG A 361 -28.51 0.78 6.42
CA ARG A 361 -28.80 -0.47 7.13
C ARG A 361 -29.60 -1.45 6.28
N ALA A 362 -30.57 -0.99 5.50
CA ALA A 362 -31.33 -1.83 4.58
C ALA A 362 -30.46 -2.43 3.50
N PHE A 363 -29.54 -1.66 2.95
CA PHE A 363 -28.61 -2.10 1.91
C PHE A 363 -27.69 -3.24 2.38
N GLN A 364 -27.37 -3.31 3.67
CA GLN A 364 -26.59 -4.42 4.22
C GLN A 364 -27.23 -5.80 3.97
N TYR A 365 -28.57 -5.86 3.86
CA TYR A 365 -29.32 -7.09 3.68
C TYR A 365 -29.66 -7.42 2.21
N ILE A 366 -29.45 -6.50 1.26
CA ILE A 366 -29.80 -6.71 -0.15
C ILE A 366 -28.88 -7.75 -0.78
N PHE A 367 -27.59 -7.76 -0.42
CA PHE A 367 -26.56 -8.48 -1.16
C PHE A 367 -26.36 -9.90 -0.63
N ASN A 368 -26.37 -10.87 -1.57
CA ASN A 368 -25.75 -12.16 -1.37
C ASN A 368 -24.24 -12.04 -1.57
N ARG A 369 -23.54 -11.76 -0.47
CA ARG A 369 -22.09 -11.51 -0.51
C ARG A 369 -21.29 -12.70 -1.00
N GLU A 370 -21.76 -13.93 -0.74
CA GLU A 370 -21.11 -15.15 -1.20
C GLU A 370 -21.10 -15.23 -2.73
N GLU A 371 -22.20 -14.86 -3.39
CA GLU A 371 -22.29 -14.81 -4.85
C GLU A 371 -21.37 -13.72 -5.44
N VAL A 372 -21.31 -12.55 -4.81
CA VAL A 372 -20.40 -11.47 -5.23
C VAL A 372 -18.93 -11.93 -5.08
N THR A 373 -18.59 -12.52 -3.94
CA THR A 373 -17.26 -13.07 -3.66
C THR A 373 -16.87 -14.12 -4.70
N LEU A 374 -17.75 -15.10 -4.93
CA LEU A 374 -17.48 -16.20 -5.86
C LEU A 374 -17.30 -15.69 -7.30
N ALA A 375 -18.05 -14.68 -7.70
CA ALA A 375 -17.94 -14.10 -9.03
C ALA A 375 -16.62 -13.33 -9.21
N ALA A 376 -16.23 -12.53 -8.22
CA ALA A 376 -15.08 -11.64 -8.31
C ALA A 376 -13.75 -12.35 -8.00
N ASN A 377 -13.71 -13.08 -6.90
CA ASN A 377 -12.53 -13.85 -6.47
C ASN A 377 -12.97 -15.12 -5.73
N PRO A 378 -13.03 -16.28 -6.39
CA PRO A 378 -13.48 -17.53 -5.79
C PRO A 378 -12.56 -18.08 -4.68
N TYR A 379 -11.41 -17.45 -4.47
CA TYR A 379 -10.45 -17.80 -3.41
C TYR A 379 -10.54 -16.87 -2.19
N ALA A 380 -11.27 -15.75 -2.31
CA ALA A 380 -11.43 -14.78 -1.23
C ALA A 380 -12.35 -15.29 -0.13
N THR A 381 -12.27 -14.68 1.04
CA THR A 381 -13.14 -14.99 2.19
C THR A 381 -14.28 -13.98 2.26
N THR A 382 -15.51 -14.44 2.17
CA THR A 382 -16.69 -13.58 2.29
C THR A 382 -16.71 -12.88 3.65
N SER A 383 -16.93 -11.57 3.63
CA SER A 383 -17.13 -10.75 4.83
C SER A 383 -18.60 -10.44 5.04
N TYR A 384 -19.06 -10.60 6.26
CA TYR A 384 -20.42 -10.25 6.68
C TYR A 384 -20.45 -8.99 7.54
N TYR A 385 -19.32 -8.37 7.77
CA TYR A 385 -19.17 -7.19 8.62
C TYR A 385 -19.36 -5.90 7.82
N PRO A 386 -19.93 -4.85 8.41
CA PRO A 386 -20.01 -3.52 7.80
C PRO A 386 -18.75 -2.70 8.10
N LEU A 387 -17.60 -3.35 8.12
CA LEU A 387 -16.32 -2.68 8.39
C LEU A 387 -15.90 -1.83 7.20
N LEU A 388 -15.34 -0.67 7.51
CA LEU A 388 -14.55 0.15 6.62
C LEU A 388 -13.22 0.46 7.30
N GLY A 389 -12.15 0.46 6.53
CA GLY A 389 -10.83 0.76 7.04
C GLY A 389 -10.03 -0.45 7.52
N MET A 390 -10.70 -1.54 7.87
CA MET A 390 -10.04 -2.79 8.26
C MET A 390 -10.67 -4.01 7.60
N ALA A 391 -9.84 -4.93 7.16
CA ALA A 391 -10.29 -6.28 6.82
C ALA A 391 -10.62 -7.06 8.11
N PRO A 392 -11.50 -8.08 8.05
CA PRO A 392 -11.87 -8.84 9.24
C PRO A 392 -10.70 -9.51 9.97
N SER A 393 -9.67 -9.96 9.26
CA SER A 393 -8.47 -10.55 9.88
C SER A 393 -7.66 -9.50 10.65
N GLU A 394 -7.52 -8.30 10.10
CA GLU A 394 -6.84 -7.19 10.75
C GLU A 394 -7.64 -6.72 11.98
N ALA A 395 -8.94 -6.53 11.83
CA ALA A 395 -9.81 -6.20 12.96
C ALA A 395 -9.69 -7.25 14.10
N LYS A 396 -9.60 -8.54 13.76
CA LYS A 396 -9.41 -9.60 14.74
C LYS A 396 -8.03 -9.54 15.44
N THR A 397 -7.03 -8.98 14.80
CA THR A 397 -5.68 -8.82 15.39
C THR A 397 -5.64 -7.69 16.42
N TYR A 398 -6.29 -6.56 16.14
CA TYR A 398 -6.21 -5.37 16.97
C TYR A 398 -7.37 -5.20 17.96
N MET A 399 -8.52 -5.81 17.71
CA MET A 399 -9.66 -5.76 18.62
C MET A 399 -9.55 -6.83 19.71
N SER A 400 -10.17 -6.54 20.85
CA SER A 400 -10.46 -7.58 21.82
C SER A 400 -11.39 -8.64 21.21
N GLU A 401 -11.22 -9.90 21.62
CA GLU A 401 -12.07 -11.01 21.15
C GLU A 401 -13.56 -10.76 21.43
N GLU A 402 -13.87 -10.17 22.58
CA GLU A 402 -15.25 -9.84 23.00
C GLU A 402 -15.89 -8.87 22.01
N ASN A 403 -15.24 -7.73 21.75
CA ASN A 403 -15.80 -6.67 20.89
C ASN A 403 -15.80 -7.07 19.42
N PHE A 404 -14.78 -7.79 18.95
CA PHE A 404 -14.80 -8.35 17.59
C PHE A 404 -15.98 -9.30 17.36
N ASN A 405 -16.24 -10.19 18.31
CA ASN A 405 -17.37 -11.14 18.23
C ASN A 405 -18.74 -10.44 18.35
N ALA A 406 -18.80 -9.28 18.99
CA ALA A 406 -20.01 -8.47 19.13
C ALA A 406 -20.33 -7.60 17.90
N LEU A 407 -19.39 -7.46 16.94
CA LEU A 407 -19.65 -6.69 15.72
C LEU A 407 -20.88 -7.18 14.97
N PRO A 408 -21.70 -6.27 14.41
CA PRO A 408 -22.86 -6.66 13.62
C PRO A 408 -22.46 -7.49 12.40
N LYS A 409 -23.24 -8.50 12.08
CA LYS A 409 -23.07 -9.37 10.90
C LYS A 409 -24.38 -9.37 10.10
N TYR A 410 -24.25 -9.15 8.80
CA TYR A 410 -25.39 -9.04 7.92
C TYR A 410 -25.40 -10.18 6.90
N SER A 411 -26.43 -11.01 6.97
CA SER A 411 -26.72 -12.03 5.96
C SER A 411 -27.69 -11.48 4.91
N HIS A 412 -27.69 -12.07 3.72
CA HIS A 412 -28.68 -11.76 2.69
C HIS A 412 -30.10 -12.03 3.19
N ASP A 413 -30.93 -10.98 3.23
CA ASP A 413 -32.35 -11.03 3.63
C ASP A 413 -33.10 -9.89 2.94
N THR A 414 -33.59 -10.13 1.74
CA THR A 414 -34.36 -9.13 0.98
C THR A 414 -35.69 -8.73 1.66
N ALA A 415 -36.30 -9.61 2.45
CA ALA A 415 -37.52 -9.27 3.17
C ALA A 415 -37.22 -8.25 4.28
N LYS A 416 -36.08 -8.41 4.98
CA LYS A 416 -35.64 -7.45 5.99
C LYS A 416 -35.23 -6.13 5.35
N ALA A 417 -34.53 -6.16 4.19
CA ALA A 417 -34.23 -4.96 3.43
C ALA A 417 -35.49 -4.19 3.04
N GLU A 418 -36.52 -4.88 2.53
CA GLU A 418 -37.81 -4.27 2.19
C GLU A 418 -38.51 -3.65 3.41
N GLU A 419 -38.51 -4.33 4.55
CA GLU A 419 -39.07 -3.82 5.81
C GLU A 419 -38.44 -2.49 6.21
N LEU A 420 -37.07 -2.45 6.19
CA LEU A 420 -36.33 -1.26 6.57
C LEU A 420 -36.52 -0.12 5.58
N LEU A 421 -36.47 -0.36 4.25
CA LEU A 421 -36.75 0.67 3.26
C LEU A 421 -38.15 1.25 3.40
N LYS A 422 -39.17 0.42 3.66
CA LYS A 422 -40.54 0.88 3.93
C LYS A 422 -40.63 1.74 5.19
N ALA A 423 -39.87 1.42 6.23
CA ALA A 423 -39.77 2.24 7.43
C ALA A 423 -39.17 3.63 7.16
N GLU A 424 -38.27 3.74 6.17
CA GLU A 424 -37.71 5.00 5.68
C GLU A 424 -38.62 5.72 4.65
N GLY A 425 -39.85 5.24 4.49
CA GLY A 425 -40.85 5.85 3.60
C GLY A 425 -40.75 5.46 2.12
N TRP A 426 -39.89 4.51 1.78
CA TRP A 426 -39.77 4.01 0.41
C TRP A 426 -40.99 3.12 0.05
N THR A 427 -41.36 3.11 -1.23
CA THR A 427 -42.46 2.28 -1.72
C THR A 427 -42.00 1.46 -2.94
N LYS A 428 -42.58 0.24 -3.08
CA LYS A 428 -42.29 -0.63 -4.23
C LYS A 428 -43.53 -0.68 -5.13
N GLN A 429 -43.33 -0.28 -6.42
CA GLN A 429 -44.41 -0.23 -7.40
C GLN A 429 -43.97 -0.94 -8.67
N ASN A 430 -44.77 -1.91 -9.13
CA ASN A 430 -44.45 -2.70 -10.35
C ASN A 430 -43.02 -3.28 -10.35
N GLY A 431 -42.53 -3.68 -9.18
CA GLY A 431 -41.17 -4.24 -9.03
C GLY A 431 -40.06 -3.22 -8.80
N SER A 432 -40.31 -1.94 -8.99
CA SER A 432 -39.32 -0.86 -8.81
C SER A 432 -39.50 -0.12 -7.49
N TRP A 433 -38.39 0.31 -6.90
CA TRP A 433 -38.39 1.13 -5.69
C TRP A 433 -38.48 2.63 -5.99
N TYR A 434 -39.22 3.31 -5.16
CA TYR A 434 -39.41 4.77 -5.14
C TYR A 434 -39.03 5.27 -3.73
N ASP A 435 -38.29 6.36 -3.66
CA ASP A 435 -37.88 6.99 -2.42
C ASP A 435 -39.07 7.62 -1.66
N SER A 436 -38.78 8.22 -0.51
CA SER A 436 -39.80 8.90 0.33
C SER A 436 -40.46 10.10 -0.36
N ASN A 437 -39.86 10.64 -1.42
CA ASN A 437 -40.40 11.73 -2.23
C ASN A 437 -41.21 11.22 -3.45
N GLY A 438 -41.28 9.91 -3.65
CA GLY A 438 -41.97 9.28 -4.75
C GLY A 438 -41.18 9.28 -6.05
N THR A 439 -39.84 9.51 -6.01
CA THR A 439 -38.96 9.43 -7.16
C THR A 439 -38.46 8.00 -7.32
N GLN A 440 -38.49 7.47 -8.54
CA GLN A 440 -37.92 6.14 -8.80
C GLN A 440 -36.42 6.13 -8.50
N VAL A 441 -35.99 5.18 -7.65
CA VAL A 441 -34.60 5.07 -7.27
C VAL A 441 -33.76 4.53 -8.41
N ARG A 442 -32.75 5.29 -8.79
CA ARG A 442 -31.72 4.94 -9.77
C ARG A 442 -30.38 5.38 -9.23
N LEU A 443 -29.41 4.48 -9.19
CA LEU A 443 -28.08 4.73 -8.63
C LEU A 443 -27.01 4.77 -9.71
N ALA A 444 -26.17 5.79 -9.67
CA ALA A 444 -24.90 5.83 -10.37
C ALA A 444 -23.87 5.03 -9.57
N PHE A 445 -23.45 3.88 -10.07
CA PHE A 445 -22.56 2.97 -9.39
C PHE A 445 -21.18 2.99 -10.03
N GLY A 446 -20.20 3.61 -9.36
CA GLY A 446 -18.83 3.77 -9.83
C GLY A 446 -17.92 2.61 -9.46
N THR A 447 -16.98 2.25 -10.37
CA THR A 447 -15.90 1.29 -10.10
C THR A 447 -14.73 1.53 -11.06
N PRO A 448 -13.46 1.23 -10.68
CA PRO A 448 -12.33 1.36 -11.59
C PRO A 448 -12.41 0.31 -12.72
N SER A 449 -12.17 0.76 -13.95
CA SER A 449 -12.06 -0.14 -15.10
C SER A 449 -10.72 -0.88 -15.16
N THR A 450 -9.77 -0.50 -14.31
CA THR A 450 -8.41 -1.05 -14.27
C THR A 450 -8.25 -2.20 -13.26
N SER A 451 -9.30 -2.49 -12.48
CA SER A 451 -9.35 -3.60 -11.52
C SER A 451 -10.39 -4.62 -11.96
N ASP A 452 -9.96 -5.80 -12.40
CA ASP A 452 -10.86 -6.89 -12.80
C ASP A 452 -11.71 -7.39 -11.61
N ILE A 453 -11.11 -7.47 -10.42
CA ILE A 453 -11.79 -7.91 -9.20
C ILE A 453 -12.90 -6.93 -8.85
N ALA A 454 -12.58 -5.64 -8.76
CA ALA A 454 -13.56 -4.61 -8.42
C ALA A 454 -14.65 -4.50 -9.49
N SER A 455 -14.27 -4.50 -10.77
CA SER A 455 -15.23 -4.46 -11.87
C SER A 455 -16.21 -5.64 -11.86
N THR A 456 -15.72 -6.85 -11.61
CA THR A 456 -16.57 -8.07 -11.56
C THR A 456 -17.46 -8.08 -10.33
N ALA A 457 -16.94 -7.66 -9.17
CA ALA A 457 -17.74 -7.50 -7.95
C ALA A 457 -18.87 -6.47 -8.15
N ALA A 458 -18.57 -5.33 -8.81
CA ALA A 458 -19.54 -4.30 -9.10
C ALA A 458 -20.64 -4.79 -10.07
N GLU A 459 -20.29 -5.57 -11.10
CA GLU A 459 -21.27 -6.19 -11.99
C GLU A 459 -22.23 -7.13 -11.25
N ALA A 460 -21.69 -7.99 -10.39
CA ALA A 460 -22.49 -8.91 -9.58
C ALA A 460 -23.40 -8.16 -8.60
N ALA A 461 -22.88 -7.14 -7.93
CA ALA A 461 -23.66 -6.31 -7.00
C ALA A 461 -24.73 -5.48 -7.72
N ALA A 462 -24.43 -4.91 -8.90
CA ALA A 462 -25.38 -4.16 -9.71
C ALA A 462 -26.54 -5.05 -10.22
N ALA A 463 -26.25 -6.30 -10.57
CA ALA A 463 -27.27 -7.26 -10.94
C ALA A 463 -28.23 -7.53 -9.77
N GLN A 464 -27.71 -7.75 -8.54
CA GLN A 464 -28.52 -7.99 -7.36
C GLN A 464 -29.36 -6.77 -6.95
N LEU A 465 -28.85 -5.54 -7.09
CA LEU A 465 -29.63 -4.31 -6.91
C LEU A 465 -30.79 -4.22 -7.91
N THR A 466 -30.49 -4.56 -9.17
CA THR A 466 -31.49 -4.54 -10.26
C THR A 466 -32.58 -5.59 -10.00
N ASP A 467 -32.22 -6.78 -9.60
CA ASP A 467 -33.17 -7.87 -9.24
C ASP A 467 -34.01 -7.50 -8.01
N PHE A 468 -33.45 -6.76 -7.08
CA PHE A 468 -34.18 -6.24 -5.90
C PHE A 468 -35.15 -5.10 -6.30
N GLY A 469 -34.99 -4.49 -7.46
CA GLY A 469 -35.85 -3.43 -8.01
C GLY A 469 -35.28 -2.02 -7.94
N ILE A 470 -33.98 -1.86 -7.70
CA ILE A 470 -33.26 -0.59 -7.77
C ILE A 470 -32.56 -0.50 -9.11
N ALA A 471 -32.88 0.53 -9.90
CA ALA A 471 -32.20 0.74 -11.18
C ALA A 471 -30.74 1.18 -10.96
N VAL A 472 -29.81 0.65 -11.75
CA VAL A 472 -28.39 0.91 -11.62
C VAL A 472 -27.78 1.33 -12.98
N ASP A 473 -27.06 2.43 -12.97
CA ASP A 473 -26.14 2.83 -14.04
C ASP A 473 -24.71 2.50 -13.59
N LEU A 474 -24.18 1.36 -14.04
CA LEU A 474 -22.82 0.93 -13.70
C LEU A 474 -21.81 1.70 -14.54
N LEU A 475 -20.97 2.50 -13.88
CA LEU A 475 -19.99 3.41 -14.47
C LEU A 475 -18.57 2.93 -14.20
N LYS A 476 -17.99 2.19 -15.16
CA LYS A 476 -16.57 1.76 -15.10
C LYS A 476 -15.69 2.85 -15.68
N SER A 477 -14.72 3.33 -14.91
CA SER A 477 -13.87 4.46 -15.33
C SER A 477 -12.40 4.21 -15.08
N SER A 478 -11.55 4.57 -16.05
CA SER A 478 -10.10 4.64 -15.83
C SER A 478 -9.68 5.84 -14.97
N ASN A 479 -10.56 6.85 -14.84
CA ASN A 479 -10.38 8.02 -13.98
C ASN A 479 -11.22 7.89 -12.70
N PHE A 480 -11.50 6.67 -12.26
CA PHE A 480 -12.39 6.41 -11.13
C PHE A 480 -11.98 7.19 -9.89
N TYR A 481 -10.73 7.11 -9.47
CA TYR A 481 -10.25 7.77 -8.24
C TYR A 481 -10.37 9.29 -8.30
N SER A 482 -9.98 9.91 -9.43
CA SER A 482 -10.14 11.36 -9.60
C SER A 482 -11.60 11.80 -9.62
N ASN A 483 -12.50 10.96 -10.11
CA ASN A 483 -13.95 11.25 -10.11
C ASN A 483 -14.55 11.05 -8.70
N ALA A 484 -14.08 10.02 -7.99
CA ALA A 484 -14.58 9.67 -6.65
C ALA A 484 -14.21 10.73 -5.59
N THR A 485 -13.05 11.39 -5.78
CA THR A 485 -12.56 12.44 -4.86
C THR A 485 -12.98 13.86 -5.27
N ALA A 486 -13.68 14.02 -6.39
CA ALA A 486 -14.11 15.34 -6.85
C ALA A 486 -15.28 15.89 -6.06
N ASP A 487 -15.31 17.19 -5.82
CA ASP A 487 -16.43 17.90 -5.15
C ASP A 487 -17.80 17.58 -5.77
N ASN A 488 -17.83 17.29 -7.07
CA ASN A 488 -19.02 16.91 -7.81
C ASN A 488 -18.96 15.43 -8.21
N CYS A 489 -18.66 14.56 -7.27
CA CYS A 489 -18.60 13.12 -7.47
C CYS A 489 -19.85 12.62 -8.25
N PRO A 490 -19.66 11.95 -9.40
CA PRO A 490 -20.78 11.49 -10.22
C PRO A 490 -21.41 10.20 -9.70
N TYR A 491 -20.91 9.63 -8.62
CA TYR A 491 -21.32 8.34 -8.10
C TYR A 491 -22.16 8.47 -6.84
N ASP A 492 -23.24 7.71 -6.77
CA ASP A 492 -24.05 7.56 -5.55
C ASP A 492 -23.46 6.49 -4.62
N ILE A 493 -22.93 5.43 -5.23
CA ILE A 493 -22.20 4.35 -4.54
C ILE A 493 -20.97 4.00 -5.36
N MET A 494 -19.92 3.56 -4.65
CA MET A 494 -18.63 3.20 -5.26
C MET A 494 -18.19 1.84 -4.77
N LEU A 495 -17.60 1.03 -5.66
CA LEU A 495 -17.03 -0.26 -5.29
C LEU A 495 -15.53 -0.28 -5.61
N GLU A 496 -14.76 -0.48 -4.56
CA GLU A 496 -13.31 -0.58 -4.58
C GLU A 496 -12.80 -1.19 -3.26
N TRP A 497 -11.54 -1.02 -2.98
CA TRP A 497 -10.94 -1.39 -1.70
C TRP A 497 -11.58 -0.59 -0.56
N THR A 498 -12.18 -1.28 0.39
CA THR A 498 -12.73 -0.70 1.63
C THR A 498 -11.70 -0.68 2.76
N ASP A 499 -10.56 -1.26 2.52
CA ASP A 499 -9.38 -1.23 3.34
C ASP A 499 -8.19 -0.83 2.45
N LEU A 500 -7.64 0.35 2.71
CA LEU A 500 -6.48 0.87 1.98
C LEU A 500 -5.16 0.49 2.66
N ASN A 501 -5.23 -0.08 3.85
CA ASN A 501 -4.06 -0.58 4.54
C ASN A 501 -3.68 -1.95 3.97
N MET A 502 -2.96 -1.95 2.88
CA MET A 502 -2.40 -3.17 2.29
C MET A 502 -1.26 -3.75 3.17
N SER A 503 -1.39 -3.62 4.49
CA SER A 503 -0.38 -4.07 5.44
C SER A 503 -1.03 -4.33 6.79
N PHE A 504 -0.68 -5.42 7.45
CA PHE A 504 -1.02 -5.69 8.85
C PHE A 504 -0.35 -4.70 9.82
N SER A 505 0.20 -3.61 9.30
CA SER A 505 0.87 -2.60 10.08
C SER A 505 -0.11 -1.59 10.62
N TYR A 506 -0.16 -1.46 11.85
CA TYR A 506 -0.71 -0.42 12.72
C TYR A 506 -2.05 0.20 12.26
N PRO A 507 -3.05 0.26 13.12
CA PRO A 507 -4.43 0.67 12.79
C PRO A 507 -4.58 2.04 12.11
N THR A 508 -3.63 2.96 12.31
CA THR A 508 -3.68 4.28 11.66
C THR A 508 -3.62 4.20 10.13
N GLY A 509 -2.92 3.21 9.57
CA GLY A 509 -2.91 2.97 8.14
C GLY A 509 -4.31 2.65 7.62
N SER A 510 -5.03 1.81 8.34
CA SER A 510 -6.42 1.42 8.04
C SER A 510 -7.37 2.59 8.13
N TYR A 511 -7.18 3.47 9.10
CA TYR A 511 -8.04 4.64 9.31
C TYR A 511 -7.68 5.86 8.45
N ASN A 512 -6.58 5.85 7.73
CA ASN A 512 -6.17 6.95 6.87
C ASN A 512 -7.23 7.34 5.83
N GLN A 513 -8.08 6.39 5.40
CA GLN A 513 -9.20 6.68 4.50
C GLN A 513 -10.24 7.64 5.11
N PHE A 514 -10.24 7.84 6.42
CA PHE A 514 -11.07 8.80 7.14
C PHE A 514 -10.33 10.10 7.46
N SER A 515 -9.02 10.17 7.20
CA SER A 515 -8.24 11.40 7.37
C SER A 515 -8.52 12.40 6.24
N SER A 516 -8.03 13.63 6.40
CA SER A 516 -8.22 14.72 5.44
C SER A 516 -7.77 14.41 4.01
N VAL A 517 -6.83 13.47 3.84
CA VAL A 517 -6.22 13.13 2.54
C VAL A 517 -6.98 12.03 1.80
N TYR A 518 -7.52 11.05 2.51
CA TYR A 518 -8.09 9.84 1.90
C TYR A 518 -9.60 9.69 2.06
N SER A 519 -10.25 10.53 2.88
CA SER A 519 -11.69 10.42 3.13
C SER A 519 -12.57 11.12 2.08
N GLU A 520 -11.96 11.72 1.04
CA GLU A 520 -12.71 12.46 0.03
C GLU A 520 -13.74 11.60 -0.70
N TRP A 521 -13.46 10.33 -0.93
CA TRP A 521 -14.37 9.44 -1.64
C TRP A 521 -15.49 8.81 -0.81
N ILE A 522 -15.44 8.86 0.53
CA ILE A 522 -16.60 8.50 1.36
C ILE A 522 -17.54 9.69 1.60
N HIS A 523 -17.15 10.91 1.25
CA HIS A 523 -17.94 12.14 1.34
C HIS A 523 -18.63 12.34 2.70
N VAL A 524 -17.90 12.10 3.77
CA VAL A 524 -18.38 12.31 5.14
C VAL A 524 -18.23 13.79 5.50
N GLU A 525 -19.15 14.31 6.32
CA GLU A 525 -19.03 15.70 6.82
C GLU A 525 -17.68 15.94 7.48
N ARG A 526 -17.08 17.09 7.19
CA ARG A 526 -15.78 17.49 7.71
C ARG A 526 -15.84 18.76 8.52
N TYR A 527 -14.87 18.94 9.38
CA TYR A 527 -14.60 20.25 9.94
C TYR A 527 -14.09 21.18 8.84
N PRO A 528 -14.47 22.49 8.85
CA PRO A 528 -13.90 23.46 7.92
C PRO A 528 -12.38 23.46 7.96
N SER A 529 -11.72 23.71 6.81
CA SER A 529 -10.26 23.76 6.73
C SER A 529 -9.63 24.90 7.57
N ASP A 530 -10.43 25.91 7.92
CA ASP A 530 -10.08 27.04 8.79
C ASP A 530 -10.64 26.90 10.20
N TYR A 531 -11.04 25.69 10.62
CA TYR A 531 -11.56 25.45 11.96
C TYR A 531 -10.54 25.83 13.03
N ALA A 532 -11.02 26.46 14.12
CA ALA A 532 -10.16 27.01 15.15
C ALA A 532 -9.25 25.99 15.84
N ASP A 533 -9.69 24.74 15.92
CA ASP A 533 -8.86 23.62 16.33
C ASP A 533 -8.18 23.02 15.08
N SER A 534 -6.92 23.31 14.93
CA SER A 534 -6.12 22.86 13.78
C SER A 534 -5.95 21.34 13.69
N GLN A 535 -6.18 20.59 14.77
CA GLN A 535 -6.18 19.11 14.75
C GLN A 535 -7.40 18.56 14.02
N LYS A 536 -8.51 19.28 14.11
CA LYS A 536 -9.77 18.91 13.48
C LYS A 536 -9.94 19.49 12.09
N ALA A 537 -9.25 20.60 11.80
CA ALA A 537 -9.38 21.30 10.52
C ALA A 537 -9.20 20.36 9.31
N GLY A 538 -10.22 20.28 8.45
CA GLY A 538 -10.24 19.42 7.28
C GLY A 538 -10.46 17.92 7.56
N ASN A 539 -10.46 17.48 8.82
CA ASN A 539 -10.74 16.07 9.18
C ASN A 539 -12.24 15.77 9.19
N VAL A 540 -12.57 14.49 9.14
CA VAL A 540 -13.95 14.01 9.19
C VAL A 540 -14.56 14.20 10.59
N LYS A 541 -15.85 14.54 10.63
CA LYS A 541 -16.64 14.64 11.84
C LYS A 541 -17.27 13.31 12.20
N LEU A 542 -16.46 12.30 12.53
CA LEU A 542 -16.94 11.03 13.03
C LEU A 542 -16.86 11.01 14.55
N VAL A 543 -17.95 10.63 15.19
CA VAL A 543 -18.09 10.61 16.64
C VAL A 543 -18.55 9.23 17.07
N PHE A 544 -17.88 8.66 18.05
CA PHE A 544 -18.17 7.34 18.60
C PHE A 544 -18.42 7.40 20.11
N ASN A 545 -19.28 6.56 20.63
CA ASN A 545 -19.47 6.39 22.06
C ASN A 545 -18.47 5.38 22.60
N GLY A 546 -18.04 5.57 23.83
CA GLY A 546 -17.26 4.58 24.57
C GLY A 546 -17.99 3.24 24.71
N LEU A 547 -17.27 2.22 25.12
CA LEU A 547 -17.76 0.86 25.25
C LEU A 547 -17.97 0.45 26.72
N GLY A 548 -18.92 -0.43 26.95
CA GLY A 548 -19.21 -0.94 28.31
C GLY A 548 -19.62 0.18 29.27
N ASP A 549 -18.88 0.33 30.35
CA ASP A 549 -19.12 1.36 31.38
C ASP A 549 -18.55 2.75 31.03
N ASP A 550 -17.85 2.86 29.91
CA ASP A 550 -17.33 4.13 29.42
C ASP A 550 -18.43 4.97 28.79
N THR A 551 -18.80 6.06 29.44
CA THR A 551 -19.82 7.01 29.01
C THR A 551 -19.28 8.15 28.16
N ASN A 552 -17.98 8.16 27.85
CA ASN A 552 -17.37 9.18 27.04
C ASN A 552 -17.81 9.10 25.58
N THR A 553 -17.64 10.20 24.90
CA THR A 553 -17.80 10.30 23.45
C THR A 553 -16.47 10.68 22.85
N TYR A 554 -16.05 9.97 21.82
CA TYR A 554 -14.77 10.16 21.16
C TYR A 554 -14.99 10.74 19.77
N GLU A 555 -14.20 11.73 19.41
CA GLU A 555 -14.13 12.25 18.05
C GLU A 555 -12.92 11.65 17.34
N PHE A 556 -13.12 11.13 16.15
CA PHE A 556 -12.06 10.48 15.37
C PHE A 556 -10.85 11.40 15.16
N ALA A 557 -11.09 12.68 14.84
CA ALA A 557 -10.03 13.66 14.58
C ALA A 557 -9.12 13.91 15.81
N ASP A 558 -9.65 13.77 17.03
CA ASP A 558 -8.84 13.93 18.24
C ASP A 558 -7.91 12.71 18.46
N TYR A 559 -8.33 11.53 18.03
CA TYR A 559 -7.68 10.28 18.40
C TYR A 559 -6.82 9.66 17.30
N ILE A 560 -7.01 10.01 16.02
CA ILE A 560 -6.25 9.38 14.93
C ILE A 560 -4.73 9.51 15.12
N ASN A 561 -4.29 10.61 15.71
CA ASN A 561 -2.88 10.84 16.00
C ASN A 561 -2.43 10.18 17.32
N SER A 562 -3.33 9.94 18.27
CA SER A 562 -2.96 9.33 19.56
C SER A 562 -2.69 7.84 19.44
N PHE A 563 -3.19 7.16 18.40
CA PHE A 563 -2.84 5.76 18.13
C PHE A 563 -1.33 5.50 18.08
N TYR A 564 -0.53 6.49 17.71
CA TYR A 564 0.92 6.35 17.62
C TYR A 564 1.68 6.43 18.96
N SER A 565 1.01 6.89 20.02
CA SER A 565 1.66 7.15 21.32
C SER A 565 1.03 6.39 22.48
N VAL A 566 0.11 5.49 22.21
CA VAL A 566 -0.55 4.67 23.25
C VAL A 566 0.12 3.32 23.39
N ASP A 567 -0.04 2.67 24.54
CA ASP A 567 0.38 1.29 24.74
C ASP A 567 -0.58 0.29 24.06
N GLU A 568 -0.24 -0.98 24.06
CA GLU A 568 -1.00 -2.02 23.38
C GLU A 568 -2.44 -2.19 23.92
N GLU A 569 -2.63 -2.04 25.24
CA GLU A 569 -3.95 -2.17 25.87
C GLU A 569 -4.85 -1.00 25.49
N GLU A 570 -4.32 0.22 25.54
CA GLU A 570 -5.02 1.43 25.13
C GLU A 570 -5.29 1.43 23.61
N LEU A 571 -4.33 0.96 22.79
CA LEU A 571 -4.50 0.78 21.36
C LEU A 571 -5.68 -0.15 21.06
N THR A 572 -5.72 -1.32 21.68
CA THR A 572 -6.82 -2.28 21.51
C THR A 572 -8.16 -1.65 21.87
N TYR A 573 -8.23 -0.90 22.98
CA TYR A 573 -9.45 -0.21 23.38
C TYR A 573 -9.90 0.84 22.35
N LEU A 574 -8.98 1.64 21.84
CA LEU A 574 -9.30 2.65 20.81
C LEU A 574 -9.80 2.00 19.51
N VAL A 575 -9.17 0.90 19.09
CA VAL A 575 -9.63 0.14 17.91
C VAL A 575 -11.01 -0.47 18.15
N ASP A 576 -11.26 -1.01 19.32
CA ASP A 576 -12.60 -1.50 19.70
C ASP A 576 -13.66 -0.42 19.59
N VAL A 577 -13.39 0.77 20.14
CA VAL A 577 -14.32 1.92 20.09
C VAL A 577 -14.61 2.32 18.65
N PHE A 578 -13.60 2.52 17.84
CA PHE A 578 -13.78 3.04 16.48
C PHE A 578 -14.34 1.99 15.52
N ASN A 579 -13.89 0.75 15.55
CA ASN A 579 -14.46 -0.29 14.70
C ASN A 579 -15.92 -0.58 15.05
N THR A 580 -16.26 -0.59 16.32
CA THR A 580 -17.68 -0.75 16.74
C THR A 580 -18.50 0.47 16.31
N GLY A 581 -17.95 1.68 16.46
CA GLY A 581 -18.59 2.91 16.02
C GLY A 581 -18.81 2.95 14.51
N LEU A 582 -17.77 2.66 13.72
CA LEU A 582 -17.87 2.60 12.26
C LEU A 582 -18.88 1.54 11.80
N ALA A 583 -18.85 0.36 12.40
CA ALA A 583 -19.78 -0.71 12.08
C ALA A 583 -21.25 -0.33 12.35
N ASN A 584 -21.49 0.43 13.41
CA ASN A 584 -22.84 0.89 13.76
C ASN A 584 -23.35 2.02 12.84
N LEU A 585 -22.47 2.73 12.16
CA LEU A 585 -22.83 3.80 11.22
C LEU A 585 -23.21 3.27 9.82
N ASP A 586 -22.90 1.99 9.50
CA ASP A 586 -23.16 1.37 8.20
C ASP A 586 -22.66 2.23 7.02
N LEU A 587 -21.42 2.77 7.11
CA LEU A 587 -20.87 3.67 6.10
C LEU A 587 -20.56 2.97 4.78
N GLY A 588 -20.40 1.65 4.79
CA GLY A 588 -20.15 0.84 3.62
C GLY A 588 -20.56 -0.62 3.80
N ILE A 589 -20.37 -1.40 2.76
CA ILE A 589 -20.71 -2.82 2.71
C ILE A 589 -19.48 -3.59 2.25
N GLN A 590 -18.82 -4.29 3.16
CA GLN A 590 -17.69 -5.14 2.81
C GLN A 590 -18.19 -6.48 2.26
N PHE A 591 -17.73 -6.85 1.05
CA PHE A 591 -18.13 -8.13 0.43
C PHE A 591 -17.19 -9.26 0.82
N PHE A 592 -15.89 -9.02 0.72
CA PHE A 592 -14.91 -10.05 1.03
C PHE A 592 -13.55 -9.45 1.40
N GLN A 593 -12.80 -10.21 2.18
CA GLN A 593 -11.38 -10.03 2.32
C GLN A 593 -10.68 -10.73 1.16
N ASN A 594 -9.77 -10.03 0.52
CA ASN A 594 -9.08 -10.50 -0.67
C ASN A 594 -8.05 -11.58 -0.37
N VAL A 595 -7.60 -12.22 -1.45
CA VAL A 595 -6.48 -13.17 -1.46
C VAL A 595 -5.51 -12.69 -2.53
N THR A 596 -4.28 -12.44 -2.14
CA THR A 596 -3.20 -12.18 -3.10
C THR A 596 -2.70 -13.50 -3.71
N ALA A 597 -2.14 -13.43 -4.91
CA ALA A 597 -1.68 -14.59 -5.63
C ALA A 597 -0.37 -14.32 -6.36
N SER A 598 0.56 -15.26 -6.30
CA SER A 598 1.78 -15.26 -7.10
C SER A 598 1.84 -16.50 -7.97
N THR A 599 2.14 -16.31 -9.25
CA THR A 599 2.41 -17.39 -10.19
C THR A 599 3.90 -17.49 -10.44
N LEU A 600 4.47 -18.65 -10.19
CA LEU A 600 5.91 -18.89 -10.27
C LEU A 600 6.23 -20.05 -11.23
N ASN A 601 7.37 -19.95 -11.90
CA ASN A 601 7.91 -20.99 -12.77
C ASN A 601 8.98 -21.78 -12.00
N VAL A 602 8.57 -22.89 -11.38
CA VAL A 602 9.46 -23.76 -10.58
C VAL A 602 10.43 -24.57 -11.44
N GLY A 603 10.23 -24.60 -12.75
CA GLY A 603 11.23 -25.12 -13.70
C GLY A 603 12.45 -24.20 -13.79
N LYS A 604 12.30 -22.91 -13.51
CA LYS A 604 13.37 -21.90 -13.60
C LYS A 604 13.84 -21.37 -12.26
N ILE A 605 12.99 -21.40 -11.23
CA ILE A 605 13.31 -20.96 -9.87
C ILE A 605 13.27 -22.18 -8.96
N LYS A 606 14.32 -22.40 -8.18
CA LYS A 606 14.33 -23.32 -7.05
C LYS A 606 14.34 -22.56 -5.74
N GLY A 607 14.00 -23.24 -4.65
CA GLY A 607 13.86 -22.64 -3.32
C GLY A 607 12.50 -21.97 -3.12
N VAL A 608 11.52 -22.22 -4.01
CA VAL A 608 10.15 -21.74 -3.79
C VAL A 608 9.61 -22.41 -2.54
N PRO A 609 9.21 -21.64 -1.53
CA PRO A 609 8.74 -22.17 -0.26
C PRO A 609 7.53 -23.10 -0.40
N LEU A 610 7.30 -23.94 0.61
CA LEU A 610 6.13 -24.84 0.70
C LEU A 610 6.05 -25.88 -0.43
N GLU A 611 7.19 -26.42 -0.87
CA GLU A 611 7.22 -27.43 -1.94
C GLU A 611 6.33 -28.63 -1.65
N SER A 612 6.19 -29.04 -0.38
CA SER A 612 5.28 -30.11 0.02
C SER A 612 3.82 -29.85 -0.31
N TYR A 613 3.40 -28.59 -0.39
CA TYR A 613 2.03 -28.21 -0.73
C TYR A 613 1.83 -28.08 -2.24
N TRP A 614 2.71 -27.35 -2.94
CA TRP A 614 2.50 -27.08 -4.36
C TRP A 614 2.93 -28.25 -5.27
N SER A 615 3.80 -29.14 -4.82
CA SER A 615 4.17 -30.34 -5.59
C SER A 615 3.02 -31.32 -5.77
N GLU A 616 2.09 -31.39 -4.82
CA GLU A 616 0.88 -32.21 -4.92
C GLU A 616 -0.25 -31.48 -5.67
N ASN A 617 -0.38 -30.17 -5.47
CA ASN A 617 -1.40 -29.37 -6.11
C ASN A 617 -0.81 -28.00 -6.53
N ARG A 618 -0.54 -27.82 -7.80
CA ARG A 618 0.06 -26.60 -8.35
C ARG A 618 -0.82 -25.35 -8.27
N ASN A 619 -2.07 -25.49 -7.87
CA ASN A 619 -3.01 -24.39 -7.62
C ASN A 619 -3.39 -24.38 -6.13
N VAL A 620 -2.50 -23.87 -5.31
CA VAL A 620 -2.66 -23.89 -3.84
C VAL A 620 -3.27 -22.59 -3.34
N THR A 621 -4.31 -22.70 -2.53
CA THR A 621 -4.76 -21.63 -1.64
C THR A 621 -4.32 -21.98 -0.23
N TYR A 622 -3.36 -21.24 0.28
CA TYR A 622 -2.85 -21.41 1.63
C TYR A 622 -3.30 -20.25 2.49
N VAL A 623 -4.00 -20.56 3.56
CA VAL A 623 -4.53 -19.58 4.50
C VAL A 623 -4.08 -19.98 5.90
N PRO A 624 -2.79 -19.78 6.22
CA PRO A 624 -2.27 -20.10 7.53
C PRO A 624 -2.86 -19.17 8.58
N GLU A 625 -2.83 -19.60 9.82
CA GLU A 625 -3.15 -18.74 10.95
C GLU A 625 -2.10 -17.63 11.07
N ALA A 626 -2.54 -16.38 11.19
CA ALA A 626 -1.65 -15.24 11.35
C ALA A 626 -0.72 -15.44 12.57
N GLY A 627 0.56 -15.09 12.40
CA GLY A 627 1.58 -15.27 13.44
C GLY A 627 2.22 -16.67 13.47
N THR A 628 1.82 -17.61 12.61
CA THR A 628 2.51 -18.90 12.48
C THR A 628 3.72 -18.80 11.54
N GLU A 629 4.70 -19.68 11.69
CA GLU A 629 5.88 -19.73 10.82
C GLU A 629 5.49 -19.92 9.34
N ASP A 630 4.50 -20.78 9.07
CA ASP A 630 3.99 -21.00 7.72
C ASP A 630 3.36 -19.75 7.12
N PHE A 631 2.66 -18.93 7.93
CA PHE A 631 2.12 -17.65 7.50
C PHE A 631 3.24 -16.74 6.99
N PHE A 632 4.30 -16.57 7.77
CA PHE A 632 5.43 -15.72 7.38
C PHE A 632 6.13 -16.20 6.11
N VAL A 633 6.28 -17.52 5.96
CA VAL A 633 6.87 -18.11 4.75
C VAL A 633 6.03 -17.81 3.51
N VAL A 634 4.71 -18.03 3.57
CA VAL A 634 3.80 -17.75 2.44
C VAL A 634 3.74 -16.26 2.13
N ALA A 635 3.66 -15.44 3.17
CA ALA A 635 3.61 -13.99 3.04
C ALA A 635 4.84 -13.43 2.33
N ARG A 636 6.04 -13.94 2.63
CA ARG A 636 7.28 -13.55 1.94
C ARG A 636 7.33 -14.00 0.49
N THR A 637 6.58 -15.05 0.13
CA THR A 637 6.56 -15.59 -1.24
C THR A 637 5.64 -14.81 -2.16
N ASN A 638 4.54 -14.29 -1.65
CA ASN A 638 3.40 -13.81 -2.44
C ASN A 638 3.38 -12.31 -2.74
N LEU A 639 4.36 -11.55 -2.34
CA LEU A 639 4.41 -10.13 -2.68
C LEU A 639 5.79 -9.77 -3.23
N VAL A 640 5.80 -8.94 -4.27
CA VAL A 640 7.06 -8.41 -4.85
C VAL A 640 7.95 -7.81 -3.76
N TYR A 641 7.37 -7.13 -2.79
CA TYR A 641 8.10 -6.58 -1.63
C TYR A 641 8.79 -7.65 -0.79
N ALA A 642 8.14 -8.78 -0.60
CA ALA A 642 8.65 -9.88 0.17
C ALA A 642 9.57 -10.78 -0.68
N THR A 643 9.30 -10.91 -1.98
CA THR A 643 10.13 -11.67 -2.91
C THR A 643 11.58 -11.20 -2.91
N ASN A 644 11.83 -9.89 -2.79
CA ASN A 644 13.18 -9.37 -2.66
C ASN A 644 13.92 -9.94 -1.44
N TYR A 645 13.25 -10.16 -0.32
CA TYR A 645 13.84 -10.81 0.85
C TYR A 645 14.37 -12.21 0.51
N LEU A 646 13.63 -13.00 -0.27
CA LEU A 646 14.03 -14.36 -0.67
C LEU A 646 15.22 -14.39 -1.65
N PHE A 647 15.50 -13.29 -2.36
CA PHE A 647 16.75 -13.11 -3.10
C PHE A 647 17.91 -12.81 -2.15
N ILE A 648 17.68 -11.91 -1.19
CA ILE A 648 18.72 -11.44 -0.26
C ILE A 648 19.18 -12.53 0.68
N ASP A 649 18.27 -13.36 1.18
CA ASP A 649 18.59 -14.49 2.07
C ASP A 649 19.12 -15.73 1.33
N GLY A 650 19.12 -15.72 0.00
CA GLY A 650 19.60 -16.81 -0.84
C GLY A 650 18.62 -17.97 -0.99
N THR A 651 17.36 -17.82 -0.58
CA THR A 651 16.31 -18.86 -0.75
C THR A 651 15.99 -19.05 -2.23
N TYR A 652 15.77 -17.97 -2.97
CA TYR A 652 15.54 -18.04 -4.41
C TYR A 652 16.84 -18.18 -5.16
N GLN A 653 16.94 -19.26 -5.93
CA GLN A 653 18.10 -19.58 -6.76
C GLN A 653 17.64 -19.97 -8.18
N PRO A 654 18.46 -19.77 -9.22
CA PRO A 654 18.16 -20.30 -10.54
C PRO A 654 18.14 -21.83 -10.51
N ASN A 655 17.13 -22.41 -11.13
CA ASN A 655 17.02 -23.87 -11.33
C ASN A 655 17.71 -24.23 -12.65
N SER A 656 19.04 -24.36 -12.60
CA SER A 656 19.91 -24.59 -13.75
C SER A 656 20.16 -26.09 -14.04
#